data_89c6d56a5cea31e18ee296e5ee34f716
#
_entry.id   89c6d56a5cea31e18ee296e5ee34f716
#
_cell.length_a   1.000
_cell.length_b   1.000
_cell.length_c   1.000
_cell.angle_alpha   90.00
_cell.angle_beta   90.00
_cell.angle_gamma   90.00
#
_symmetry.space_group_name_H-M   'P 1'
#
loop_
_entity.id
_entity.type
_entity.pdbx_description
1 polymer ?
#
loop_
_entity_poly.entity_id
_entity_poly.type
_entity_poly.pdbx_seq_one_letter_code
_entity_poly.pdbx_strand_id
1 'polypeptide(L)'
;MNKKRLTAIYVVVALMLVLILLRLFSMQAIHGESYYQMSQQKVSSTTVEKAPRGEILDRYGRPLVSNRMGYSIQVKKTGLPNNELNQMLLKLLHLLENTGSPYQDQLPISQNPPFEFSFQDENGDGSTEDEKEKWFSERKKITKDMSAEEIITYYKDHVYSIEDGFSPEDLRRLIGFRYDAALGGFSAVNAYTVAEDVSMETVTQIKERQNEFQGVSVVKEYYRTYENGTLAAHILGGIGKMNAEEYQEMKNDGYGFNDLIGKRGIEKVLEKNLRGTDGKTNVIRDIGASDEVSSISAIPGNYAVLTIDTDLQKAAEESLAKHVAQISTADAGAAVVLDVTNGDVLAMANYPTYNPASFNQDYAELVQNSAKPIWNRAISGTYTPGSTLKPLIAISALESGAVTLNQQIVCNGIYDYYADYKPKCWIWSESHRTHGPQNVTQAIKNSCNCYFYEAGRLTGIDEMDRYAAEYGLGERTGIELPDESTGQMSSPAYKEKIGTTPEDQKWYPGDVIQTSIGQSYSFFTPIQLANYIAMIANGGTRYQPHLIKSIRSSEDGSVVSETKANVLNQAEIQESTLKAVREGMYGVVDEGSASKTFANYPIELAGKTGTAQVGKDKANNALFVAFAPYDNPEIAVAVVLEKGEKGYNAAGVAKDIMDEYFGLNKEKGETVNYYDLLP
;
A
#
# COMPACT_ATOMS: atom_id res chain seq x y z
N MET A 1 -71.41 61.69 5.66
CA MET A 1 -70.95 60.40 6.15
C MET A 1 -71.56 60.09 7.50
N ASN A 2 -72.20 58.93 7.66
CA ASN A 2 -73.02 58.61 8.84
C ASN A 2 -72.13 58.46 10.08
N LYS A 3 -72.39 59.21 11.17
CA LYS A 3 -71.59 59.23 12.40
C LYS A 3 -71.19 57.79 12.85
N LYS A 4 -72.13 56.81 12.72
CA LYS A 4 -71.89 55.42 13.05
C LYS A 4 -70.81 54.74 12.19
N ARG A 5 -70.65 55.10 10.90
CA ARG A 5 -69.60 54.55 10.01
C ARG A 5 -68.20 55.14 10.33
N LEU A 6 -68.19 56.42 10.76
CA LEU A 6 -66.95 57.08 11.17
C LEU A 6 -66.43 56.47 12.48
N THR A 7 -67.30 56.20 13.43
CA THR A 7 -66.97 55.55 14.70
C THR A 7 -66.50 54.12 14.47
N ALA A 8 -67.10 53.35 13.53
CA ALA A 8 -66.63 52.01 13.19
C ALA A 8 -65.20 52.01 12.59
N ILE A 9 -64.91 53.02 11.73
CA ILE A 9 -63.55 53.18 11.17
C ILE A 9 -62.52 53.50 12.26
N TYR A 10 -62.90 54.42 13.20
CA TYR A 10 -61.94 54.70 14.33
C TYR A 10 -61.73 53.50 15.23
N VAL A 11 -62.76 52.67 15.48
CA VAL A 11 -62.60 51.44 16.27
C VAL A 11 -61.69 50.43 15.54
N VAL A 12 -61.88 50.26 14.25
CA VAL A 12 -60.96 49.35 13.44
C VAL A 12 -59.55 49.87 13.46
N VAL A 13 -59.31 51.15 13.23
CA VAL A 13 -57.93 51.75 13.27
C VAL A 13 -57.34 51.64 14.66
N ALA A 14 -58.15 51.89 15.74
CA ALA A 14 -57.66 51.72 17.12
C ALA A 14 -57.31 50.26 17.41
N LEU A 15 -58.08 49.28 16.91
CA LEU A 15 -57.83 47.86 17.07
C LEU A 15 -56.56 47.41 16.32
N MET A 16 -56.32 47.91 15.10
CA MET A 16 -55.09 47.71 14.37
C MET A 16 -53.92 48.30 15.10
N LEU A 17 -54.04 49.49 15.64
CA LEU A 17 -52.97 50.15 16.41
C LEU A 17 -52.62 49.35 17.67
N VAL A 18 -53.58 48.84 18.38
CA VAL A 18 -53.39 47.95 19.52
C VAL A 18 -52.71 46.65 19.12
N LEU A 19 -53.10 46.04 17.99
CA LEU A 19 -52.48 44.85 17.49
C LEU A 19 -50.97 45.10 17.12
N ILE A 20 -50.67 46.24 16.49
CA ILE A 20 -49.28 46.62 16.16
C ILE A 20 -48.47 46.85 17.44
N LEU A 21 -49.04 47.54 18.42
CA LEU A 21 -48.38 47.79 19.70
C LEU A 21 -48.14 46.48 20.48
N LEU A 22 -49.10 45.56 20.49
CA LEU A 22 -48.94 44.23 21.07
C LEU A 22 -47.85 43.41 20.35
N ARG A 23 -47.79 43.52 19.03
CA ARG A 23 -46.76 42.85 18.25
C ARG A 23 -45.35 43.45 18.51
N LEU A 24 -45.26 44.77 18.55
CA LEU A 24 -44.04 45.48 18.92
C LEU A 24 -43.60 45.15 20.35
N PHE A 25 -44.53 45.13 21.31
CA PHE A 25 -44.23 44.73 22.68
C PHE A 25 -43.75 43.27 22.74
N SER A 26 -44.42 42.35 22.02
CA SER A 26 -43.96 40.96 21.92
C SER A 26 -42.57 40.86 21.35
N MET A 27 -42.25 41.60 20.28
CA MET A 27 -40.95 41.58 19.64
C MET A 27 -39.84 42.24 20.50
N GLN A 28 -40.17 43.32 21.22
CA GLN A 28 -39.17 44.07 21.97
C GLN A 28 -39.02 43.64 23.44
N ALA A 29 -40.12 43.29 24.11
CA ALA A 29 -40.12 42.97 25.54
C ALA A 29 -40.10 41.44 25.82
N ILE A 30 -40.81 40.63 25.03
CA ILE A 30 -40.91 39.19 25.26
C ILE A 30 -39.80 38.43 24.52
N HIS A 31 -39.54 38.80 23.28
CA HIS A 31 -38.56 38.15 22.43
C HIS A 31 -37.34 39.04 22.13
N GLY A 32 -37.23 40.22 22.75
CA GLY A 32 -36.18 41.18 22.51
C GLY A 32 -34.76 40.61 22.71
N GLU A 33 -34.60 39.86 23.78
CA GLU A 33 -33.34 39.17 24.07
C GLU A 33 -32.98 38.11 23.00
N SER A 34 -33.98 37.32 22.55
CA SER A 34 -33.76 36.33 21.51
C SER A 34 -33.51 36.98 20.14
N TYR A 35 -34.18 38.07 19.81
CA TYR A 35 -33.89 38.85 18.58
C TYR A 35 -32.59 39.61 18.69
N TYR A 36 -32.21 40.10 19.86
CA TYR A 36 -30.93 40.72 20.13
C TYR A 36 -29.80 39.69 20.00
N GLN A 37 -29.97 38.50 20.58
CA GLN A 37 -29.00 37.38 20.41
C GLN A 37 -28.93 36.88 18.95
N MET A 38 -30.05 36.82 18.22
CA MET A 38 -30.08 36.54 16.79
C MET A 38 -29.39 37.65 15.97
N SER A 39 -29.54 38.91 16.33
CA SER A 39 -28.83 40.03 15.66
C SER A 39 -27.36 40.11 16.03
N GLN A 40 -27.01 39.62 17.21
CA GLN A 40 -25.64 39.43 17.66
C GLN A 40 -25.03 38.07 17.26
N GLN A 41 -25.80 37.16 16.64
CA GLN A 41 -25.24 36.05 15.95
C GLN A 41 -24.43 36.60 14.79
N LYS A 42 -23.20 36.96 15.12
CA LYS A 42 -22.14 37.32 14.21
C LYS A 42 -22.12 36.22 13.13
N VAL A 43 -22.29 36.59 11.87
CA VAL A 43 -22.14 35.64 10.79
C VAL A 43 -20.66 35.22 10.77
N SER A 44 -20.35 34.19 11.53
CA SER A 44 -19.01 33.64 11.56
C SER A 44 -18.89 32.66 10.39
N SER A 45 -18.00 32.94 9.47
CA SER A 45 -17.61 32.02 8.41
C SER A 45 -16.24 31.45 8.77
N THR A 46 -16.19 30.14 9.02
CA THR A 46 -14.93 29.42 9.20
C THR A 46 -14.53 28.78 7.87
N THR A 47 -13.38 29.15 7.35
CA THR A 47 -12.76 28.51 6.20
C THR A 47 -11.61 27.65 6.73
N VAL A 48 -11.60 26.38 6.34
CA VAL A 48 -10.51 25.44 6.67
C VAL A 48 -9.51 25.48 5.53
N GLU A 49 -8.24 25.71 5.85
CA GLU A 49 -7.12 25.57 4.94
C GLU A 49 -6.48 24.21 5.18
N LYS A 50 -6.58 23.30 4.21
CA LYS A 50 -6.01 21.95 4.33
C LYS A 50 -4.49 22.04 4.41
N ALA A 51 -3.90 21.29 5.35
CA ALA A 51 -2.47 21.14 5.46
C ALA A 51 -1.91 20.22 4.38
N PRO A 52 -0.75 20.52 3.77
CA PRO A 52 -0.07 19.54 2.94
C PRO A 52 0.38 18.36 3.80
N ARG A 53 0.22 17.16 3.25
CA ARG A 53 0.70 15.93 3.88
C ARG A 53 2.23 15.89 3.84
N GLY A 54 2.89 15.35 4.86
CA GLY A 54 4.34 15.20 4.89
C GLY A 54 4.87 14.39 3.70
N GLU A 55 6.03 14.75 3.20
CA GLU A 55 6.69 14.04 2.11
C GLU A 55 7.30 12.73 2.60
N ILE A 56 7.44 11.76 1.68
CA ILE A 56 8.17 10.53 1.92
C ILE A 56 9.42 10.56 1.04
N LEU A 57 10.57 10.47 1.68
CA LEU A 57 11.87 10.62 1.08
C LEU A 57 12.65 9.31 1.14
N ASP A 58 13.56 9.10 0.21
CA ASP A 58 14.50 8.00 0.26
C ASP A 58 15.62 8.26 1.28
N ARG A 59 16.56 7.31 1.42
CA ARG A 59 17.67 7.41 2.38
C ARG A 59 18.60 8.61 2.18
N TYR A 60 18.59 9.23 1.01
CA TYR A 60 19.38 10.39 0.62
C TYR A 60 18.59 11.70 0.63
N GLY A 61 17.31 11.65 0.98
CA GLY A 61 16.43 12.83 1.00
C GLY A 61 15.77 13.16 -0.34
N ARG A 62 15.83 12.27 -1.33
CA ARG A 62 15.15 12.45 -2.61
C ARG A 62 13.67 12.10 -2.46
N PRO A 63 12.73 12.88 -3.03
CA PRO A 63 11.31 12.63 -2.85
C PRO A 63 10.87 11.37 -3.60
N LEU A 64 10.21 10.45 -2.88
CA LEU A 64 9.46 9.32 -3.41
C LEU A 64 7.99 9.68 -3.56
N VAL A 65 7.45 10.41 -2.57
CA VAL A 65 6.08 10.91 -2.56
C VAL A 65 6.08 12.35 -2.07
N SER A 66 5.52 13.24 -2.87
CA SER A 66 5.39 14.67 -2.59
C SER A 66 3.94 15.15 -2.69
N ASN A 67 3.74 16.46 -2.72
CA ASN A 67 2.42 17.05 -2.91
C ASN A 67 2.47 18.11 -4.00
N ARG A 68 1.53 18.04 -4.93
CA ARG A 68 1.29 19.09 -5.92
C ARG A 68 0.12 19.96 -5.46
N MET A 69 0.32 21.27 -5.49
CA MET A 69 -0.76 22.21 -5.26
C MET A 69 -1.71 22.23 -6.45
N GLY A 70 -3.00 22.21 -6.19
CA GLY A 70 -4.06 22.36 -7.19
C GLY A 70 -5.27 23.05 -6.58
N TYR A 71 -6.38 23.03 -7.30
CA TYR A 71 -7.60 23.70 -6.91
C TYR A 71 -8.80 22.78 -7.09
N SER A 72 -9.73 22.85 -6.12
CA SER A 72 -11.04 22.19 -6.18
C SER A 72 -12.15 23.23 -6.20
N ILE A 73 -13.26 22.87 -6.82
CA ILE A 73 -14.47 23.69 -6.83
C ILE A 73 -15.46 23.13 -5.80
N GLN A 74 -15.81 23.95 -4.85
CA GLN A 74 -16.79 23.62 -3.82
C GLN A 74 -18.05 24.47 -3.96
N VAL A 75 -19.20 23.86 -3.75
CA VAL A 75 -20.49 24.54 -3.72
C VAL A 75 -21.12 24.41 -2.36
N LYS A 76 -21.58 25.52 -1.80
CA LYS A 76 -22.31 25.60 -0.54
C LYS A 76 -23.76 26.01 -0.81
N LYS A 77 -24.72 25.40 -0.12
CA LYS A 77 -26.11 25.79 -0.25
C LYS A 77 -26.31 27.21 0.26
N THR A 78 -26.81 28.07 -0.61
CA THR A 78 -27.13 29.48 -0.32
C THR A 78 -28.64 29.66 -0.11
N GLY A 79 -29.06 30.88 0.22
CA GLY A 79 -30.47 31.24 0.26
C GLY A 79 -31.16 31.47 -1.09
N LEU A 80 -30.51 31.06 -2.19
CA LEU A 80 -31.09 31.17 -3.54
C LEU A 80 -32.41 30.37 -3.66
N PRO A 81 -33.43 30.89 -4.36
CA PRO A 81 -34.57 30.10 -4.81
C PRO A 81 -34.12 28.86 -5.61
N ASN A 82 -34.90 27.78 -5.56
CA ASN A 82 -34.51 26.51 -6.15
C ASN A 82 -34.24 26.62 -7.68
N ASN A 83 -35.07 27.39 -8.39
CA ASN A 83 -34.90 27.67 -9.81
C ASN A 83 -33.60 28.42 -10.12
N GLU A 84 -33.25 29.46 -9.36
CA GLU A 84 -32.02 30.21 -9.53
C GLU A 84 -30.79 29.35 -9.20
N LEU A 85 -30.87 28.52 -8.17
CA LEU A 85 -29.86 27.56 -7.80
C LEU A 85 -29.63 26.53 -8.92
N ASN A 86 -30.69 25.97 -9.51
CA ASN A 86 -30.59 25.01 -10.61
C ASN A 86 -29.92 25.62 -11.85
N GLN A 87 -30.30 26.83 -12.20
CA GLN A 87 -29.69 27.55 -13.33
C GLN A 87 -28.20 27.85 -13.07
N MET A 88 -27.83 28.27 -11.87
CA MET A 88 -26.46 28.53 -11.48
C MET A 88 -25.63 27.24 -11.53
N LEU A 89 -26.16 26.14 -10.98
CA LEU A 89 -25.50 24.84 -11.00
C LEU A 89 -25.25 24.33 -12.42
N LEU A 90 -26.25 24.45 -13.31
CA LEU A 90 -26.11 24.04 -14.69
C LEU A 90 -25.04 24.87 -15.44
N LYS A 91 -25.01 26.19 -15.20
CA LYS A 91 -23.93 27.03 -15.73
C LYS A 91 -22.54 26.60 -15.25
N LEU A 92 -22.43 26.20 -13.98
CA LEU A 92 -21.19 25.68 -13.42
C LEU A 92 -20.77 24.37 -14.09
N LEU A 93 -21.70 23.42 -14.25
CA LEU A 93 -21.42 22.13 -14.89
C LEU A 93 -20.96 22.30 -16.34
N HIS A 94 -21.64 23.16 -17.12
CA HIS A 94 -21.23 23.49 -18.48
C HIS A 94 -19.84 24.17 -18.52
N LEU A 95 -19.53 25.03 -17.54
CA LEU A 95 -18.20 25.65 -17.46
C LEU A 95 -17.13 24.58 -17.23
N LEU A 96 -17.37 23.64 -16.29
CA LEU A 96 -16.45 22.54 -16.00
C LEU A 96 -16.23 21.65 -17.22
N GLU A 97 -17.30 21.27 -17.95
CA GLU A 97 -17.20 20.50 -19.20
C GLU A 97 -16.41 21.25 -20.27
N ASN A 98 -16.70 22.54 -20.49
CA ASN A 98 -16.03 23.36 -21.50
C ASN A 98 -14.54 23.58 -21.22
N THR A 99 -14.13 23.54 -19.96
CA THR A 99 -12.73 23.68 -19.53
C THR A 99 -12.03 22.34 -19.33
N GLY A 100 -12.71 21.21 -19.66
CA GLY A 100 -12.17 19.87 -19.51
C GLY A 100 -11.91 19.46 -18.07
N SER A 101 -12.61 20.07 -17.11
CA SER A 101 -12.49 19.74 -15.69
C SER A 101 -13.56 18.70 -15.32
N PRO A 102 -13.16 17.45 -15.01
CA PRO A 102 -14.15 16.40 -14.66
C PRO A 102 -14.85 16.73 -13.35
N TYR A 103 -16.12 16.41 -13.26
CA TYR A 103 -16.90 16.48 -12.02
C TYR A 103 -17.50 15.12 -11.69
N GLN A 104 -17.85 14.92 -10.40
CA GLN A 104 -18.40 13.66 -9.93
C GLN A 104 -19.86 13.49 -10.39
N ASP A 105 -20.21 12.31 -10.88
CA ASP A 105 -21.56 11.90 -11.24
C ASP A 105 -21.72 10.38 -10.99
N GLN A 106 -22.21 10.03 -9.81
CA GLN A 106 -22.39 8.65 -9.35
C GLN A 106 -23.83 8.13 -9.57
N LEU A 107 -24.70 8.90 -10.21
CA LEU A 107 -26.02 8.40 -10.55
C LEU A 107 -25.91 7.33 -11.64
N PRO A 108 -26.27 6.06 -11.39
CA PRO A 108 -26.01 4.96 -12.32
C PRO A 108 -26.98 4.94 -13.50
N ILE A 109 -27.07 6.07 -14.21
CA ILE A 109 -27.85 6.27 -15.41
C ILE A 109 -26.97 7.00 -16.42
N SER A 110 -27.02 6.63 -17.70
CA SER A 110 -26.26 7.27 -18.77
C SER A 110 -26.50 8.78 -18.83
N GLN A 111 -25.47 9.55 -19.24
CA GLN A 111 -25.57 11.02 -19.27
C GLN A 111 -26.40 11.55 -20.44
N ASN A 112 -26.52 10.78 -21.51
CA ASN A 112 -27.20 11.18 -22.74
C ASN A 112 -28.34 10.20 -23.07
N PRO A 113 -29.44 10.68 -23.71
CA PRO A 113 -30.50 9.82 -24.19
C PRO A 113 -30.05 8.90 -25.34
N PRO A 114 -30.61 7.67 -25.49
CA PRO A 114 -31.60 7.10 -24.56
C PRO A 114 -30.96 6.78 -23.20
N PHE A 115 -31.69 7.09 -22.13
CA PHE A 115 -31.18 6.86 -20.78
C PHE A 115 -31.26 5.38 -20.43
N GLU A 116 -30.11 4.81 -20.08
CA GLU A 116 -29.94 3.41 -19.68
C GLU A 116 -29.23 3.33 -18.35
N PHE A 117 -29.39 2.23 -17.62
CA PHE A 117 -28.64 1.99 -16.40
C PHE A 117 -27.15 1.75 -16.72
N SER A 118 -26.28 2.35 -15.94
CA SER A 118 -24.82 2.31 -16.10
C SER A 118 -24.13 1.85 -14.80
N PHE A 119 -24.64 0.79 -14.19
CA PHE A 119 -23.99 0.18 -13.01
C PHE A 119 -22.62 -0.36 -13.41
N GLN A 120 -21.65 -0.22 -12.51
CA GLN A 120 -20.32 -0.79 -12.68
C GLN A 120 -20.22 -2.07 -11.87
N ASP A 121 -19.56 -3.07 -12.42
CA ASP A 121 -19.22 -4.31 -11.72
C ASP A 121 -18.12 -4.00 -10.66
N GLU A 122 -18.54 -3.76 -9.42
CA GLU A 122 -17.63 -3.46 -8.31
C GLU A 122 -16.97 -4.73 -7.75
N ASN A 123 -17.63 -5.88 -7.92
CA ASN A 123 -17.18 -7.15 -7.37
C ASN A 123 -16.28 -7.94 -8.33
N GLY A 124 -16.29 -7.58 -9.62
CA GLY A 124 -15.46 -8.19 -10.65
C GLY A 124 -15.90 -9.60 -11.04
N ASP A 125 -17.19 -9.94 -10.87
CA ASP A 125 -17.75 -11.22 -11.20
C ASP A 125 -18.33 -11.30 -12.63
N GLY A 126 -18.26 -10.18 -13.37
CA GLY A 126 -18.79 -10.03 -14.72
C GLY A 126 -20.29 -9.73 -14.76
N SER A 127 -20.90 -9.40 -13.64
CA SER A 127 -22.32 -9.04 -13.49
C SER A 127 -22.45 -7.71 -12.76
N THR A 128 -23.50 -6.96 -13.04
CA THR A 128 -23.86 -5.72 -12.34
C THR A 128 -25.19 -5.87 -11.58
N GLU A 129 -25.72 -7.08 -11.48
CA GLU A 129 -27.03 -7.33 -10.86
C GLU A 129 -27.00 -7.12 -9.34
N ASP A 130 -25.89 -7.46 -8.67
CA ASP A 130 -25.74 -7.29 -7.22
C ASP A 130 -25.69 -5.80 -6.86
N GLU A 131 -24.91 -4.99 -7.61
CA GLU A 131 -24.84 -3.53 -7.42
C GLU A 131 -26.20 -2.87 -7.70
N LYS A 132 -26.89 -3.32 -8.73
CA LYS A 132 -28.22 -2.87 -9.07
C LYS A 132 -29.22 -3.24 -7.98
N GLU A 133 -29.22 -4.48 -7.48
CA GLU A 133 -30.07 -4.90 -6.37
C GLU A 133 -29.83 -4.08 -5.12
N LYS A 134 -28.58 -3.87 -4.74
CA LYS A 134 -28.15 -3.05 -3.62
C LYS A 134 -28.67 -1.63 -3.76
N TRP A 135 -28.43 -0.99 -4.92
CA TRP A 135 -28.84 0.37 -5.19
C TRP A 135 -30.36 0.58 -5.05
N PHE A 136 -31.19 -0.35 -5.57
CA PHE A 136 -32.64 -0.31 -5.44
C PHE A 136 -33.10 -0.59 -4.00
N SER A 137 -32.45 -1.52 -3.28
CA SER A 137 -32.82 -1.89 -1.91
C SER A 137 -32.67 -0.74 -0.91
N GLU A 138 -31.72 0.13 -1.14
CA GLU A 138 -31.45 1.31 -0.30
C GLU A 138 -32.48 2.44 -0.52
N ARG A 139 -33.32 2.37 -1.56
CA ARG A 139 -34.20 3.46 -2.01
C ARG A 139 -35.67 3.02 -2.04
N LYS A 140 -36.34 3.16 -0.88
CA LYS A 140 -37.72 2.65 -0.64
C LYS A 140 -38.80 3.08 -1.64
N LYS A 141 -38.57 4.16 -2.42
CA LYS A 141 -39.57 4.73 -3.34
C LYS A 141 -39.21 4.51 -4.83
N ILE A 142 -38.06 3.93 -5.11
CA ILE A 142 -37.61 3.57 -6.45
C ILE A 142 -37.64 2.05 -6.54
N THR A 143 -38.39 1.52 -7.49
CA THR A 143 -38.55 0.05 -7.67
C THR A 143 -37.78 -0.43 -8.89
N LYS A 144 -37.43 -1.71 -8.90
CA LYS A 144 -36.69 -2.35 -10.00
C LYS A 144 -37.41 -2.31 -11.36
N ASP A 145 -38.73 -2.11 -11.35
CA ASP A 145 -39.55 -2.05 -12.55
C ASP A 145 -39.54 -0.67 -13.23
N MET A 146 -38.99 0.35 -12.57
CA MET A 146 -38.86 1.69 -13.13
C MET A 146 -37.74 1.74 -14.18
N SER A 147 -38.05 2.37 -15.33
CA SER A 147 -37.04 2.73 -16.33
C SER A 147 -36.12 3.85 -15.85
N ALA A 148 -34.99 4.05 -16.52
CA ALA A 148 -34.09 5.15 -16.22
C ALA A 148 -34.77 6.52 -16.37
N GLU A 149 -35.63 6.71 -17.39
CA GLU A 149 -36.41 7.92 -17.61
C GLU A 149 -37.44 8.17 -16.47
N GLU A 150 -38.10 7.11 -15.99
CA GLU A 150 -39.03 7.24 -14.87
C GLU A 150 -38.32 7.64 -13.58
N ILE A 151 -37.09 7.13 -13.36
CA ILE A 151 -36.27 7.51 -12.22
C ILE A 151 -35.82 8.98 -12.33
N ILE A 152 -35.39 9.43 -13.50
CA ILE A 152 -35.05 10.85 -13.74
C ILE A 152 -36.26 11.73 -13.45
N THR A 153 -37.45 11.36 -13.95
CA THR A 153 -38.71 12.07 -13.69
C THR A 153 -39.06 12.08 -12.22
N TYR A 154 -38.89 10.95 -11.53
CA TYR A 154 -39.11 10.84 -10.09
C TYR A 154 -38.19 11.79 -9.29
N TYR A 155 -36.90 11.82 -9.58
CA TYR A 155 -35.97 12.76 -8.94
C TYR A 155 -36.31 14.21 -9.23
N LYS A 156 -36.64 14.54 -10.49
CA LYS A 156 -37.09 15.88 -10.90
C LYS A 156 -38.26 16.36 -10.06
N ASP A 157 -39.34 15.60 -10.06
CA ASP A 157 -40.65 16.07 -9.56
C ASP A 157 -40.80 15.90 -8.03
N HIS A 158 -40.31 14.79 -7.48
CA HIS A 158 -40.57 14.38 -6.10
C HIS A 158 -39.41 14.59 -5.12
N VAL A 159 -38.16 14.66 -5.62
CA VAL A 159 -36.99 14.78 -4.73
C VAL A 159 -36.43 16.19 -4.78
N TYR A 160 -36.14 16.71 -5.99
CA TYR A 160 -35.43 17.98 -6.13
C TYR A 160 -36.29 19.14 -6.58
N SER A 161 -37.56 18.90 -6.97
CA SER A 161 -38.49 19.90 -7.45
C SER A 161 -37.88 20.83 -8.51
N ILE A 162 -37.38 20.22 -9.58
CA ILE A 162 -36.72 20.95 -10.68
C ILE A 162 -37.81 21.41 -11.64
N GLU A 163 -37.75 22.69 -12.01
CA GLU A 163 -38.70 23.33 -12.93
C GLU A 163 -38.57 22.75 -14.36
N ASP A 164 -39.62 22.94 -15.16
CA ASP A 164 -39.60 22.55 -16.60
C ASP A 164 -38.75 23.52 -17.43
N GLY A 165 -38.29 23.04 -18.60
CA GLY A 165 -37.60 23.86 -19.59
C GLY A 165 -36.13 23.51 -19.82
N PHE A 166 -35.59 22.54 -19.08
CA PHE A 166 -34.26 22.00 -19.37
C PHE A 166 -34.32 20.94 -20.48
N SER A 167 -33.21 20.83 -21.26
CA SER A 167 -33.05 19.70 -22.17
C SER A 167 -32.96 18.38 -21.35
N PRO A 168 -33.27 17.22 -21.95
CA PRO A 168 -33.11 15.95 -21.26
C PRO A 168 -31.70 15.75 -20.70
N GLU A 169 -30.67 16.13 -21.42
CA GLU A 169 -29.26 16.05 -21.05
C GLU A 169 -28.96 16.95 -19.84
N ASP A 170 -29.41 18.21 -19.88
CA ASP A 170 -29.18 19.17 -18.81
C ASP A 170 -29.94 18.81 -17.54
N LEU A 171 -31.16 18.28 -17.69
CA LEU A 171 -31.93 17.74 -16.58
C LEU A 171 -31.18 16.56 -15.91
N ARG A 172 -30.63 15.65 -16.73
CA ARG A 172 -29.87 14.51 -16.22
C ARG A 172 -28.59 14.96 -15.47
N ARG A 173 -27.84 15.92 -16.05
CA ARG A 173 -26.63 16.51 -15.40
C ARG A 173 -26.99 17.11 -14.06
N LEU A 174 -28.03 17.90 -14.01
CA LEU A 174 -28.49 18.58 -12.80
C LEU A 174 -28.94 17.59 -11.72
N ILE A 175 -29.64 16.52 -12.10
CA ILE A 175 -30.05 15.45 -11.21
C ILE A 175 -28.82 14.70 -10.68
N GLY A 176 -27.83 14.36 -11.53
CA GLY A 176 -26.58 13.73 -11.14
C GLY A 176 -25.85 14.55 -10.08
N PHE A 177 -25.65 15.85 -10.34
CA PHE A 177 -25.05 16.73 -9.34
C PHE A 177 -25.84 16.76 -8.01
N ARG A 178 -27.18 16.91 -8.09
CA ARG A 178 -28.03 16.96 -6.88
C ARG A 178 -27.99 15.64 -6.11
N TYR A 179 -27.90 14.53 -6.82
CA TYR A 179 -27.78 13.20 -6.25
C TYR A 179 -26.47 13.06 -5.46
N ASP A 180 -25.34 13.38 -6.07
CA ASP A 180 -24.03 13.30 -5.43
C ASP A 180 -23.90 14.30 -4.28
N ALA A 181 -24.39 15.52 -4.48
CA ALA A 181 -24.39 16.53 -3.45
C ALA A 181 -25.21 16.10 -2.20
N ALA A 182 -26.32 15.38 -2.43
CA ALA A 182 -27.13 14.84 -1.33
C ALA A 182 -26.37 13.71 -0.59
N LEU A 183 -25.66 12.84 -1.29
CA LEU A 183 -24.80 11.82 -0.69
C LEU A 183 -23.66 12.46 0.12
N GLY A 184 -23.06 13.54 -0.39
CA GLY A 184 -21.99 14.29 0.26
C GLY A 184 -22.45 15.23 1.39
N GLY A 185 -23.73 15.21 1.78
CA GLY A 185 -24.24 16.03 2.89
C GLY A 185 -24.34 17.53 2.59
N PHE A 186 -24.53 17.90 1.32
CA PHE A 186 -24.65 19.27 0.85
C PHE A 186 -25.67 20.10 1.65
N SER A 187 -25.20 21.15 2.30
CA SER A 187 -26.02 22.00 3.17
C SER A 187 -25.51 23.44 3.23
N ALA A 188 -26.17 24.28 4.01
CA ALA A 188 -25.69 25.62 4.29
C ALA A 188 -24.40 25.63 5.15
N VAL A 189 -24.13 24.53 5.86
CA VAL A 189 -22.95 24.40 6.72
C VAL A 189 -21.84 23.62 6.00
N ASN A 190 -22.19 22.52 5.30
CA ASN A 190 -21.24 21.66 4.62
C ASN A 190 -21.22 22.01 3.12
N ALA A 191 -20.04 22.39 2.64
CA ALA A 191 -19.79 22.54 1.21
C ALA A 191 -19.60 21.15 0.57
N TYR A 192 -20.05 21.01 -0.68
CA TYR A 192 -19.84 19.84 -1.51
C TYR A 192 -18.74 20.12 -2.55
N THR A 193 -17.74 19.27 -2.65
CA THR A 193 -16.70 19.35 -3.69
C THR A 193 -17.24 18.78 -4.99
N VAL A 194 -17.41 19.64 -5.99
CA VAL A 194 -17.99 19.31 -7.32
C VAL A 194 -16.95 18.73 -8.23
N ALA A 195 -15.78 19.40 -8.30
CA ALA A 195 -14.68 19.03 -9.17
C ALA A 195 -13.36 19.21 -8.41
N GLU A 196 -12.49 18.24 -8.57
CA GLU A 196 -11.15 18.21 -7.98
C GLU A 196 -10.10 18.43 -9.07
N ASP A 197 -8.96 18.99 -8.69
CA ASP A 197 -7.80 19.20 -9.58
C ASP A 197 -8.13 19.95 -10.89
N VAL A 198 -8.91 21.01 -10.75
CA VAL A 198 -9.37 21.79 -11.90
C VAL A 198 -8.25 22.65 -12.51
N SER A 199 -8.36 22.93 -13.80
CA SER A 199 -7.39 23.76 -14.53
C SER A 199 -7.38 25.21 -14.04
N MET A 200 -6.26 25.91 -14.24
CA MET A 200 -6.18 27.36 -13.97
C MET A 200 -7.16 28.16 -14.81
N GLU A 201 -7.54 27.67 -15.99
CA GLU A 201 -8.58 28.27 -16.82
C GLU A 201 -9.94 28.26 -16.12
N THR A 202 -10.33 27.10 -15.56
CA THR A 202 -11.55 26.94 -14.75
C THR A 202 -11.55 27.90 -13.56
N VAL A 203 -10.43 27.95 -12.83
CA VAL A 203 -10.26 28.85 -11.67
C VAL A 203 -10.45 30.31 -12.08
N THR A 204 -9.84 30.72 -13.18
CA THR A 204 -9.93 32.11 -13.68
C THR A 204 -11.35 32.46 -14.07
N GLN A 205 -12.02 31.61 -14.87
CA GLN A 205 -13.39 31.86 -15.32
C GLN A 205 -14.38 31.94 -14.17
N ILE A 206 -14.24 31.10 -13.13
CA ILE A 206 -15.10 31.16 -11.94
C ILE A 206 -14.86 32.44 -11.16
N LYS A 207 -13.58 32.83 -10.95
CA LYS A 207 -13.25 34.06 -10.20
C LYS A 207 -13.69 35.34 -10.90
N GLU A 208 -13.54 35.42 -12.20
CA GLU A 208 -13.98 36.56 -13.01
C GLU A 208 -15.52 36.71 -13.01
N ARG A 209 -16.23 35.59 -12.94
CA ARG A 209 -17.70 35.52 -12.99
C ARG A 209 -18.32 35.22 -11.63
N GLN A 210 -17.67 35.54 -10.52
CA GLN A 210 -18.07 35.16 -9.18
C GLN A 210 -19.51 35.62 -8.80
N ASN A 211 -19.97 36.72 -9.39
CA ASN A 211 -21.35 37.21 -9.20
C ASN A 211 -22.40 36.24 -9.78
N GLU A 212 -22.06 35.43 -10.78
CA GLU A 212 -22.95 34.44 -11.38
C GLU A 212 -22.93 33.11 -10.59
N PHE A 213 -21.88 32.87 -9.78
CA PHE A 213 -21.64 31.62 -9.07
C PHE A 213 -21.78 31.81 -7.56
N GLN A 214 -22.97 32.21 -7.11
CA GLN A 214 -23.22 32.45 -5.69
C GLN A 214 -23.13 31.14 -4.88
N GLY A 215 -22.25 31.09 -3.91
CA GLY A 215 -22.00 29.91 -3.08
C GLY A 215 -20.95 28.95 -3.65
N VAL A 216 -20.40 29.25 -4.83
CA VAL A 216 -19.25 28.54 -5.40
C VAL A 216 -17.96 29.14 -4.85
N SER A 217 -17.07 28.31 -4.43
CA SER A 217 -15.73 28.69 -3.94
C SER A 217 -14.66 27.87 -4.62
N VAL A 218 -13.52 28.52 -4.90
CA VAL A 218 -12.28 27.86 -5.35
C VAL A 218 -11.43 27.64 -4.12
N VAL A 219 -11.15 26.39 -3.81
CA VAL A 219 -10.37 25.98 -2.64
C VAL A 219 -9.02 25.45 -3.12
N LYS A 220 -7.96 25.88 -2.43
CA LYS A 220 -6.61 25.35 -2.64
C LYS A 220 -6.51 24.01 -1.95
N GLU A 221 -6.06 22.99 -2.68
CA GLU A 221 -5.86 21.65 -2.16
C GLU A 221 -4.49 21.10 -2.56
N TYR A 222 -4.05 20.06 -1.85
CA TYR A 222 -2.79 19.38 -2.12
C TYR A 222 -3.06 17.95 -2.58
N TYR A 223 -2.61 17.64 -3.80
CA TYR A 223 -2.77 16.33 -4.42
C TYR A 223 -1.49 15.52 -4.25
N ARG A 224 -1.64 14.32 -3.73
CA ARG A 224 -0.52 13.42 -3.49
C ARG A 224 0.12 12.98 -4.81
N THR A 225 1.43 13.11 -4.93
CA THR A 225 2.20 12.78 -6.13
C THR A 225 3.21 11.69 -5.81
N TYR A 226 3.17 10.61 -6.59
CA TYR A 226 4.15 9.53 -6.54
C TYR A 226 5.14 9.76 -7.67
N GLU A 227 6.35 10.22 -7.32
CA GLU A 227 7.30 10.83 -8.26
C GLU A 227 7.80 9.86 -9.34
N ASN A 228 7.84 8.57 -9.04
CA ASN A 228 8.42 7.55 -9.90
C ASN A 228 7.39 6.51 -10.39
N GLY A 229 6.13 6.88 -10.51
CA GLY A 229 5.08 6.01 -11.05
C GLY A 229 4.84 4.77 -10.18
N THR A 230 5.18 3.59 -10.68
CA THR A 230 4.96 2.30 -10.00
C THR A 230 6.04 1.95 -8.97
N LEU A 231 7.13 2.73 -8.90
CA LEU A 231 8.28 2.42 -8.05
C LEU A 231 7.90 2.35 -6.57
N ALA A 232 8.33 1.29 -5.92
CA ALA A 232 8.11 1.04 -4.50
C ALA A 232 6.63 1.03 -4.07
N ALA A 233 5.69 0.75 -4.99
CA ALA A 233 4.24 0.83 -4.74
C ALA A 233 3.80 0.05 -3.49
N HIS A 234 4.34 -1.15 -3.27
CA HIS A 234 4.02 -1.99 -2.12
C HIS A 234 4.60 -1.49 -0.80
N ILE A 235 5.65 -0.66 -0.86
CA ILE A 235 6.25 0.01 0.30
C ILE A 235 5.47 1.28 0.61
N LEU A 236 5.35 2.17 -0.38
CA LEU A 236 4.72 3.48 -0.22
C LEU A 236 3.24 3.35 0.12
N GLY A 237 2.56 2.45 -0.58
CA GLY A 237 1.12 2.26 -0.42
C GLY A 237 0.31 3.36 -1.07
N GLY A 238 -0.70 3.90 -0.38
CA GLY A 238 -1.54 4.95 -0.93
C GLY A 238 -2.57 5.48 0.04
N ILE A 239 -3.12 6.62 -0.33
CA ILE A 239 -4.18 7.32 0.41
C ILE A 239 -5.56 7.04 -0.18
N GLY A 240 -6.60 7.23 0.61
CA GLY A 240 -7.99 7.10 0.16
C GLY A 240 -8.97 7.68 1.17
N LYS A 241 -10.23 7.83 0.76
CA LYS A 241 -11.32 8.29 1.64
C LYS A 241 -11.56 7.31 2.77
N MET A 242 -11.93 7.84 3.93
CA MET A 242 -12.28 7.02 5.08
C MET A 242 -13.57 6.23 4.82
N ASN A 243 -13.64 5.02 5.33
CA ASN A 243 -14.91 4.31 5.47
C ASN A 243 -15.59 4.68 6.82
N ALA A 244 -16.81 4.16 7.03
CA ALA A 244 -17.57 4.49 8.22
C ALA A 244 -16.91 3.99 9.52
N GLU A 245 -16.23 2.86 9.49
CA GLU A 245 -15.55 2.26 10.64
C GLU A 245 -14.32 3.06 11.02
N GLU A 246 -13.46 3.37 10.06
CA GLU A 246 -12.27 4.22 10.25
C GLU A 246 -12.65 5.60 10.79
N TYR A 247 -13.74 6.19 10.28
CA TYR A 247 -14.24 7.46 10.82
C TYR A 247 -14.67 7.36 12.28
N GLN A 248 -15.36 6.28 12.68
CA GLN A 248 -15.74 6.10 14.09
C GLN A 248 -14.53 5.99 15.01
N GLU A 249 -13.44 5.38 14.54
CA GLU A 249 -12.19 5.26 15.30
C GLU A 249 -11.44 6.59 15.39
N MET A 250 -11.41 7.38 14.31
CA MET A 250 -10.52 8.55 14.16
C MET A 250 -11.21 9.91 14.37
N LYS A 251 -12.55 9.97 14.44
CA LYS A 251 -13.30 11.25 14.59
C LYS A 251 -12.89 12.08 15.80
N ASN A 252 -12.45 11.45 16.88
CA ASN A 252 -12.00 12.13 18.08
C ASN A 252 -10.59 12.72 17.94
N ASP A 253 -9.84 12.28 16.94
CA ASP A 253 -8.49 12.79 16.61
C ASP A 253 -8.56 13.95 15.58
N GLY A 254 -9.76 14.51 15.37
CA GLY A 254 -9.97 15.69 14.52
C GLY A 254 -10.10 15.37 13.03
N TYR A 255 -10.43 14.13 12.66
CA TYR A 255 -10.70 13.76 11.27
C TYR A 255 -12.13 14.09 10.88
N GLY A 256 -12.30 14.64 9.67
CA GLY A 256 -13.57 14.78 8.99
C GLY A 256 -13.93 13.52 8.20
N PHE A 257 -15.20 13.26 7.99
CA PHE A 257 -15.68 12.06 7.27
C PHE A 257 -15.09 11.94 5.84
N ASN A 258 -14.83 13.06 5.19
CA ASN A 258 -14.29 13.13 3.83
C ASN A 258 -12.77 13.28 3.76
N ASP A 259 -12.07 13.21 4.89
CA ASP A 259 -10.61 13.32 4.90
C ASP A 259 -9.98 12.10 4.21
N LEU A 260 -8.85 12.36 3.54
CA LEU A 260 -8.00 11.32 2.98
C LEU A 260 -7.03 10.84 4.06
N ILE A 261 -6.93 9.51 4.19
CA ILE A 261 -6.00 8.86 5.12
C ILE A 261 -5.12 7.85 4.39
N GLY A 262 -4.01 7.49 4.98
CA GLY A 262 -3.18 6.37 4.51
C GLY A 262 -3.92 5.04 4.63
N LYS A 263 -4.09 4.35 3.51
CA LYS A 263 -4.83 3.07 3.44
C LYS A 263 -3.92 1.87 3.45
N ARG A 264 -2.71 2.01 2.94
CA ARG A 264 -1.74 0.93 2.75
C ARG A 264 -0.31 1.45 2.89
N GLY A 265 0.63 0.53 3.09
CA GLY A 265 2.05 0.82 3.10
C GLY A 265 2.46 1.84 4.16
N ILE A 266 3.53 2.54 3.90
CA ILE A 266 4.08 3.61 4.75
C ILE A 266 3.08 4.75 4.96
N GLU A 267 2.25 5.07 3.96
CA GLU A 267 1.18 6.05 4.10
C GLU A 267 0.25 5.72 5.28
N LYS A 268 -0.10 4.43 5.45
CA LYS A 268 -0.94 3.96 6.56
C LYS A 268 -0.17 3.91 7.88
N VAL A 269 1.03 3.37 7.86
CA VAL A 269 1.87 3.20 9.07
C VAL A 269 2.17 4.55 9.73
N LEU A 270 2.49 5.55 8.91
CA LEU A 270 2.88 6.88 9.36
C LEU A 270 1.74 7.91 9.27
N GLU A 271 0.47 7.49 9.19
CA GLU A 271 -0.68 8.41 9.05
C GLU A 271 -0.59 9.59 10.04
N LYS A 272 -0.34 9.33 11.32
CA LYS A 272 -0.28 10.35 12.37
C LYS A 272 0.89 11.33 12.21
N ASN A 273 1.98 10.90 11.58
CA ASN A 273 3.16 11.73 11.33
C ASN A 273 3.02 12.53 10.04
N LEU A 274 2.51 11.88 9.00
CA LEU A 274 2.37 12.47 7.67
C LEU A 274 1.19 13.43 7.57
N ARG A 275 0.12 13.25 8.37
CA ARG A 275 -0.99 14.19 8.42
C ARG A 275 -0.54 15.51 9.04
N GLY A 276 -0.75 16.61 8.32
CA GLY A 276 -0.56 17.96 8.87
C GLY A 276 -1.72 18.38 9.79
N THR A 277 -1.62 19.58 10.30
CA THR A 277 -2.69 20.22 11.07
C THR A 277 -3.34 21.30 10.22
N ASP A 278 -4.62 21.14 9.91
CA ASP A 278 -5.37 22.10 9.09
C ASP A 278 -5.43 23.48 9.74
N GLY A 279 -5.22 24.50 8.93
CA GLY A 279 -5.40 25.89 9.30
C GLY A 279 -6.89 26.26 9.34
N LYS A 280 -7.22 27.30 10.09
CA LYS A 280 -8.59 27.81 10.22
C LYS A 280 -8.58 29.33 10.14
N THR A 281 -9.38 29.88 9.23
CA THR A 281 -9.62 31.31 9.15
C THR A 281 -11.08 31.57 9.55
N ASN A 282 -11.29 32.24 10.66
CA ASN A 282 -12.58 32.67 11.12
C ASN A 282 -12.77 34.14 10.75
N VAL A 283 -13.76 34.42 9.94
CA VAL A 283 -14.19 35.79 9.60
C VAL A 283 -15.48 36.06 10.37
N ILE A 284 -15.42 36.96 11.33
CA ILE A 284 -16.59 37.40 12.07
C ILE A 284 -17.02 38.74 11.46
N ARG A 285 -18.15 38.73 10.73
CA ARG A 285 -18.76 39.95 10.19
C ARG A 285 -19.68 40.56 11.22
N ASP A 286 -19.33 41.75 11.68
CA ASP A 286 -20.17 42.56 12.56
C ASP A 286 -20.88 43.62 11.71
N ILE A 287 -22.23 43.69 11.80
CA ILE A 287 -23.03 44.68 11.07
C ILE A 287 -22.71 46.05 11.67
N GLY A 288 -21.79 46.80 11.05
CA GLY A 288 -21.43 48.15 11.44
C GLY A 288 -20.04 48.33 12.05
N ALA A 289 -19.22 47.29 12.13
CA ALA A 289 -17.80 47.34 12.52
C ALA A 289 -16.92 46.70 11.45
N SER A 290 -15.60 46.88 11.55
CA SER A 290 -14.64 46.16 10.68
C SER A 290 -14.67 44.66 10.95
N ASP A 291 -14.61 43.85 9.89
CA ASP A 291 -14.51 42.40 10.00
C ASP A 291 -13.32 42.00 10.92
N GLU A 292 -13.59 41.19 11.93
CA GLU A 292 -12.54 40.56 12.73
C GLU A 292 -12.13 39.25 12.04
N VAL A 293 -10.88 39.19 11.61
CA VAL A 293 -10.28 38.00 10.99
C VAL A 293 -9.29 37.38 11.97
N SER A 294 -9.56 36.15 12.38
CA SER A 294 -8.64 35.33 13.14
C SER A 294 -8.19 34.18 12.26
N SER A 295 -6.89 34.05 11.99
CA SER A 295 -6.33 33.01 11.16
C SER A 295 -5.29 32.21 11.93
N ILE A 296 -5.39 30.88 11.85
CA ILE A 296 -4.38 29.92 12.28
C ILE A 296 -3.90 29.24 11.00
N SER A 297 -2.62 29.39 10.69
CA SER A 297 -2.03 28.79 9.48
C SER A 297 -2.02 27.26 9.57
N ALA A 298 -2.14 26.60 8.42
CA ALA A 298 -1.95 25.16 8.32
C ALA A 298 -0.48 24.80 8.60
N ILE A 299 -0.26 23.70 9.33
CA ILE A 299 1.07 23.14 9.60
C ILE A 299 1.22 21.86 8.78
N PRO A 300 2.20 21.78 7.86
CA PRO A 300 2.46 20.59 7.08
C PRO A 300 2.75 19.37 7.96
N GLY A 301 2.46 18.17 7.45
CA GLY A 301 2.89 16.92 8.10
C GLY A 301 4.40 16.76 8.11
N ASN A 302 4.91 15.94 9.02
CA ASN A 302 6.33 15.65 9.13
C ASN A 302 6.83 14.82 7.94
N TYR A 303 8.10 14.99 7.56
CA TYR A 303 8.74 14.19 6.53
C TYR A 303 9.12 12.82 7.06
N ALA A 304 8.88 11.78 6.26
CA ALA A 304 9.37 10.43 6.52
C ALA A 304 10.59 10.15 5.63
N VAL A 305 11.74 9.89 6.23
CA VAL A 305 12.93 9.42 5.51
C VAL A 305 12.98 7.91 5.64
N LEU A 306 12.98 7.21 4.50
CA LEU A 306 13.06 5.76 4.44
C LEU A 306 14.51 5.27 4.33
N THR A 307 14.71 3.98 4.58
CA THR A 307 16.00 3.29 4.34
C THR A 307 16.21 2.93 2.87
N ILE A 308 15.18 3.05 2.05
CA ILE A 308 15.17 2.70 0.63
C ILE A 308 16.16 3.56 -0.16
N ASP A 309 16.95 2.91 -0.98
CA ASP A 309 17.74 3.53 -2.04
C ASP A 309 16.94 3.49 -3.34
N THR A 310 16.54 4.66 -3.86
CA THR A 310 15.72 4.78 -5.05
C THR A 310 16.31 4.10 -6.28
N ASP A 311 17.63 4.23 -6.48
CA ASP A 311 18.29 3.66 -7.65
C ASP A 311 18.35 2.12 -7.54
N LEU A 312 18.67 1.61 -6.35
CA LEU A 312 18.68 0.18 -6.07
C LEU A 312 17.29 -0.45 -6.16
N GLN A 313 16.26 0.24 -5.65
CA GLN A 313 14.85 -0.19 -5.76
C GLN A 313 14.43 -0.30 -7.23
N LYS A 314 14.78 0.72 -8.04
CA LYS A 314 14.50 0.73 -9.46
C LYS A 314 15.19 -0.42 -10.18
N ALA A 315 16.49 -0.62 -9.93
CA ALA A 315 17.24 -1.73 -10.50
C ALA A 315 16.63 -3.09 -10.14
N ALA A 316 16.17 -3.26 -8.89
CA ALA A 316 15.52 -4.48 -8.43
C ALA A 316 14.18 -4.74 -9.16
N GLU A 317 13.33 -3.72 -9.31
CA GLU A 317 12.03 -3.86 -10.00
C GLU A 317 12.20 -4.11 -11.50
N GLU A 318 13.09 -3.37 -12.17
CA GLU A 318 13.38 -3.54 -13.60
C GLU A 318 14.00 -4.93 -13.86
N SER A 319 14.90 -5.39 -12.99
CA SER A 319 15.51 -6.71 -13.12
C SER A 319 14.48 -7.82 -12.91
N LEU A 320 13.60 -7.72 -11.91
CA LEU A 320 12.51 -8.69 -11.75
C LEU A 320 11.62 -8.77 -12.99
N ALA A 321 11.17 -7.62 -13.50
CA ALA A 321 10.34 -7.55 -14.70
C ALA A 321 11.04 -8.18 -15.92
N LYS A 322 12.31 -7.85 -16.12
CA LYS A 322 13.16 -8.38 -17.20
C LYS A 322 13.30 -9.90 -17.14
N HIS A 323 13.67 -10.43 -15.96
CA HIS A 323 13.93 -11.86 -15.82
C HIS A 323 12.64 -12.69 -15.82
N VAL A 324 11.55 -12.20 -15.24
CA VAL A 324 10.22 -12.85 -15.36
C VAL A 324 9.79 -12.92 -16.83
N ALA A 325 9.93 -11.83 -17.59
CA ALA A 325 9.56 -11.81 -19.01
C ALA A 325 10.40 -12.76 -19.90
N GLN A 326 11.62 -13.09 -19.48
CA GLN A 326 12.50 -14.03 -20.21
C GLN A 326 12.17 -15.51 -19.97
N ILE A 327 11.38 -15.83 -18.95
CA ILE A 327 11.05 -17.20 -18.58
C ILE A 327 9.57 -17.44 -18.90
N SER A 328 9.31 -18.27 -19.89
CA SER A 328 7.94 -18.47 -20.41
C SER A 328 6.91 -18.97 -19.38
N THR A 329 7.38 -19.61 -18.33
CA THR A 329 6.56 -20.14 -17.25
C THR A 329 6.41 -19.20 -16.08
N ALA A 330 7.30 -18.21 -15.92
CA ALA A 330 7.29 -17.28 -14.80
C ALA A 330 6.26 -16.17 -15.00
N ASP A 331 5.57 -15.78 -13.93
CA ASP A 331 4.54 -14.76 -13.96
C ASP A 331 4.71 -13.70 -12.84
N ALA A 332 5.51 -14.00 -11.83
CA ALA A 332 5.68 -13.11 -10.69
C ALA A 332 7.02 -13.35 -9.96
N GLY A 333 7.38 -12.40 -9.08
CA GLY A 333 8.56 -12.54 -8.25
C GLY A 333 8.69 -11.45 -7.19
N ALA A 334 9.67 -11.63 -6.31
CA ALA A 334 10.04 -10.64 -5.31
C ALA A 334 11.55 -10.66 -5.07
N ALA A 335 12.12 -9.51 -4.71
CA ALA A 335 13.50 -9.37 -4.27
C ALA A 335 13.57 -8.46 -3.04
N VAL A 336 14.43 -8.83 -2.08
CA VAL A 336 14.68 -8.06 -0.86
C VAL A 336 16.18 -7.88 -0.69
N VAL A 337 16.60 -6.66 -0.37
CA VAL A 337 18.00 -6.30 -0.08
C VAL A 337 18.06 -5.67 1.29
N LEU A 338 18.86 -6.26 2.18
CA LEU A 338 19.09 -5.77 3.54
C LEU A 338 20.53 -5.36 3.73
N ASP A 339 20.76 -4.28 4.47
CA ASP A 339 22.06 -3.97 5.07
C ASP A 339 22.29 -4.94 6.23
N VAL A 340 23.38 -5.70 6.17
CA VAL A 340 23.66 -6.74 7.15
C VAL A 340 24.13 -6.21 8.51
N THR A 341 24.46 -4.91 8.59
CA THR A 341 25.05 -4.28 9.78
C THR A 341 24.02 -3.65 10.71
N ASN A 342 22.81 -3.36 10.20
CA ASN A 342 21.79 -2.61 10.95
C ASN A 342 20.36 -3.05 10.68
N GLY A 343 20.09 -3.81 9.59
CA GLY A 343 18.76 -4.24 9.20
C GLY A 343 17.98 -3.25 8.33
N ASP A 344 18.61 -2.18 7.81
CA ASP A 344 17.99 -1.30 6.82
C ASP A 344 17.51 -2.12 5.62
N VAL A 345 16.25 -1.93 5.23
CA VAL A 345 15.72 -2.44 3.97
C VAL A 345 16.13 -1.47 2.87
N LEU A 346 17.13 -1.84 2.06
CA LEU A 346 17.66 -0.97 1.01
C LEU A 346 16.80 -1.00 -0.26
N ALA A 347 16.23 -2.17 -0.56
CA ALA A 347 15.25 -2.36 -1.62
C ALA A 347 14.31 -3.52 -1.29
N MET A 348 13.03 -3.39 -1.70
CA MET A 348 12.04 -4.44 -1.58
C MET A 348 11.10 -4.38 -2.78
N ALA A 349 11.40 -5.17 -3.78
CA ALA A 349 10.73 -5.19 -5.07
C ALA A 349 9.72 -6.34 -5.18
N ASN A 350 8.61 -6.07 -5.85
CA ASN A 350 7.58 -7.05 -6.19
C ASN A 350 7.20 -6.92 -7.68
N TYR A 351 6.96 -8.05 -8.33
CA TYR A 351 6.43 -8.09 -9.69
C TYR A 351 5.32 -9.13 -9.79
N PRO A 352 4.19 -8.83 -10.49
CA PRO A 352 3.85 -7.52 -11.04
C PRO A 352 3.59 -6.47 -9.95
N THR A 353 3.57 -5.21 -10.36
CA THR A 353 3.31 -4.05 -9.50
C THR A 353 2.11 -3.25 -10.00
N TYR A 354 1.77 -2.15 -9.34
CA TYR A 354 0.67 -1.27 -9.68
C TYR A 354 1.08 0.21 -9.52
N ASN A 355 0.28 1.13 -10.08
CA ASN A 355 0.51 2.56 -9.89
C ASN A 355 -0.29 3.06 -8.67
N PRO A 356 0.36 3.55 -7.59
CA PRO A 356 -0.34 4.09 -6.43
C PRO A 356 -1.23 5.30 -6.75
N ALA A 357 -0.86 6.10 -7.75
CA ALA A 357 -1.61 7.30 -8.12
C ALA A 357 -2.98 6.97 -8.73
N SER A 358 -3.08 5.90 -9.52
CA SER A 358 -4.33 5.46 -10.18
C SER A 358 -5.01 4.29 -9.47
N PHE A 359 -4.50 3.86 -8.33
CA PHE A 359 -4.95 2.64 -7.64
C PHE A 359 -6.47 2.54 -7.47
N ASN A 360 -7.13 3.63 -7.06
CA ASN A 360 -8.57 3.61 -6.83
C ASN A 360 -9.36 3.48 -8.15
N GLN A 361 -8.82 3.97 -9.25
CA GLN A 361 -9.42 3.86 -10.58
C GLN A 361 -9.23 2.46 -11.17
N ASP A 362 -8.04 1.89 -10.94
CA ASP A 362 -7.63 0.60 -11.50
C ASP A 362 -8.01 -0.59 -10.60
N TYR A 363 -8.62 -0.34 -9.43
CA TYR A 363 -8.83 -1.34 -8.38
C TYR A 363 -9.55 -2.61 -8.85
N ALA A 364 -10.63 -2.44 -9.61
CA ALA A 364 -11.40 -3.58 -10.13
C ALA A 364 -10.55 -4.48 -11.05
N GLU A 365 -9.75 -3.88 -11.95
CA GLU A 365 -8.82 -4.61 -12.82
C GLU A 365 -7.71 -5.29 -12.02
N LEU A 366 -7.12 -4.57 -11.06
CA LEU A 366 -6.04 -5.08 -10.23
C LEU A 366 -6.46 -6.29 -9.39
N VAL A 367 -7.69 -6.31 -8.86
CA VAL A 367 -8.22 -7.43 -8.07
C VAL A 367 -8.51 -8.65 -8.94
N GLN A 368 -9.02 -8.45 -10.16
CA GLN A 368 -9.31 -9.52 -11.11
C GLN A 368 -8.04 -10.14 -11.72
N ASN A 369 -6.92 -9.44 -11.68
CA ASN A 369 -5.67 -9.89 -12.28
C ASN A 369 -5.14 -11.14 -11.56
N SER A 370 -5.08 -12.26 -12.28
CA SER A 370 -4.62 -13.55 -11.76
C SER A 370 -3.18 -13.54 -11.23
N ALA A 371 -2.35 -12.62 -11.74
CA ALA A 371 -0.97 -12.43 -11.26
C ALA A 371 -0.90 -11.62 -9.95
N LYS A 372 -2.04 -11.14 -9.42
CA LYS A 372 -2.18 -10.48 -8.11
C LYS A 372 -1.19 -9.34 -7.89
N PRO A 373 -1.24 -8.26 -8.68
CA PRO A 373 -0.28 -7.15 -8.59
C PRO A 373 -0.31 -6.40 -7.24
N ILE A 374 -1.42 -6.45 -6.51
CA ILE A 374 -1.54 -5.78 -5.19
C ILE A 374 -0.80 -6.56 -4.09
N TRP A 375 -0.57 -7.85 -4.29
CA TRP A 375 -0.01 -8.71 -3.24
C TRP A 375 1.47 -8.43 -2.99
N ASN A 376 1.82 -8.05 -1.76
CA ASN A 376 3.21 -7.82 -1.36
C ASN A 376 3.93 -9.16 -1.11
N ARG A 377 4.47 -9.73 -2.18
CA ARG A 377 5.16 -11.03 -2.15
C ARG A 377 6.36 -11.06 -1.23
N ALA A 378 7.03 -9.91 -1.09
CA ALA A 378 8.26 -9.81 -0.29
C ALA A 378 8.05 -10.13 1.20
N ILE A 379 6.88 -9.78 1.74
CA ILE A 379 6.56 -9.95 3.18
C ILE A 379 5.37 -10.87 3.45
N SER A 380 4.43 -11.00 2.49
CA SER A 380 3.21 -11.81 2.66
C SER A 380 3.26 -13.13 1.88
N GLY A 381 4.05 -13.19 0.81
CA GLY A 381 4.26 -14.40 0.01
C GLY A 381 5.13 -15.41 0.76
N THR A 382 4.64 -16.65 0.94
CA THR A 382 5.39 -17.72 1.59
C THR A 382 5.77 -18.79 0.57
N TYR A 383 7.04 -19.10 0.50
CA TYR A 383 7.61 -19.98 -0.49
C TYR A 383 8.40 -21.11 0.14
N THR A 384 8.27 -22.31 -0.41
CA THR A 384 9.14 -23.43 -0.07
C THR A 384 10.59 -23.04 -0.40
N PRO A 385 11.53 -23.05 0.58
CA PRO A 385 12.86 -22.51 0.39
C PRO A 385 13.75 -23.39 -0.51
N GLY A 386 13.46 -24.68 -0.59
CA GLY A 386 14.32 -25.63 -1.27
C GLY A 386 15.74 -25.55 -0.74
N SER A 387 16.71 -25.73 -1.63
CA SER A 387 18.13 -25.78 -1.25
C SER A 387 18.68 -24.47 -0.65
N THR A 388 17.92 -23.35 -0.64
CA THR A 388 18.36 -22.15 0.10
C THR A 388 18.32 -22.33 1.61
N LEU A 389 17.66 -23.36 2.13
CA LEU A 389 17.67 -23.71 3.55
C LEU A 389 18.92 -24.50 3.99
N LYS A 390 19.64 -25.12 3.06
CA LYS A 390 20.79 -25.99 3.39
C LYS A 390 21.90 -25.36 4.22
N PRO A 391 22.25 -24.06 4.07
CA PRO A 391 23.20 -23.41 4.97
C PRO A 391 22.76 -23.48 6.44
N LEU A 392 21.46 -23.24 6.73
CA LEU A 392 20.92 -23.37 8.09
C LEU A 392 20.99 -24.81 8.59
N ILE A 393 20.63 -25.79 7.74
CA ILE A 393 20.69 -27.21 8.11
C ILE A 393 22.14 -27.63 8.40
N ALA A 394 23.11 -27.09 7.67
CA ALA A 394 24.53 -27.31 7.93
C ALA A 394 24.94 -26.74 9.30
N ILE A 395 24.49 -25.52 9.64
CA ILE A 395 24.71 -24.91 10.96
C ILE A 395 24.12 -25.81 12.05
N SER A 396 22.86 -26.18 11.93
CA SER A 396 22.19 -27.00 12.94
C SER A 396 22.88 -28.37 13.14
N ALA A 397 23.32 -28.99 12.05
CA ALA A 397 24.02 -30.28 12.10
C ALA A 397 25.41 -30.21 12.75
N LEU A 398 26.15 -29.12 12.48
CA LEU A 398 27.50 -28.92 13.04
C LEU A 398 27.43 -28.51 14.51
N GLU A 399 26.56 -27.52 14.85
CA GLU A 399 26.46 -26.99 16.21
C GLU A 399 25.83 -28.00 17.18
N SER A 400 24.92 -28.86 16.72
CA SER A 400 24.38 -29.95 17.51
C SER A 400 25.35 -31.13 17.67
N GLY A 401 26.48 -31.11 16.94
CA GLY A 401 27.43 -32.22 16.91
C GLY A 401 26.94 -33.46 16.17
N ALA A 402 25.83 -33.37 15.43
CA ALA A 402 25.31 -34.48 14.62
C ALA A 402 26.27 -34.86 13.47
N VAL A 403 26.99 -33.88 12.92
CA VAL A 403 28.09 -34.09 12.00
C VAL A 403 29.33 -33.26 12.39
N THR A 404 30.50 -33.63 11.91
CA THR A 404 31.72 -32.84 12.10
C THR A 404 32.19 -32.22 10.79
N LEU A 405 33.03 -31.17 10.86
CA LEU A 405 33.53 -30.43 9.70
C LEU A 405 34.20 -31.35 8.64
N ASN A 406 34.94 -32.36 9.07
CA ASN A 406 35.71 -33.26 8.21
C ASN A 406 34.98 -34.59 7.92
N GLN A 407 33.81 -34.79 8.51
CA GLN A 407 33.03 -36.00 8.28
C GLN A 407 32.61 -36.11 6.81
N GLN A 408 32.93 -37.25 6.20
CA GLN A 408 32.56 -37.55 4.82
C GLN A 408 31.24 -38.35 4.81
N ILE A 409 30.25 -37.89 4.05
CA ILE A 409 29.03 -38.62 3.71
C ILE A 409 29.05 -38.90 2.21
N VAL A 410 28.85 -40.14 1.82
CA VAL A 410 28.97 -40.56 0.42
C VAL A 410 27.65 -40.39 -0.32
N CYS A 411 27.66 -39.62 -1.40
CA CYS A 411 26.55 -39.50 -2.32
C CYS A 411 26.65 -40.54 -3.45
N ASN A 412 25.86 -41.60 -3.35
CA ASN A 412 25.71 -42.62 -4.40
C ASN A 412 24.62 -42.30 -5.41
N GLY A 413 24.05 -41.07 -5.35
CA GLY A 413 22.96 -40.64 -6.24
C GLY A 413 21.56 -40.94 -5.71
N ILE A 414 21.43 -42.02 -4.94
CA ILE A 414 20.20 -42.45 -4.28
C ILE A 414 20.48 -42.58 -2.78
N TYR A 415 19.64 -41.99 -1.96
CA TYR A 415 19.73 -42.18 -0.51
C TYR A 415 18.87 -43.38 -0.12
N ASP A 416 19.45 -44.45 0.35
CA ASP A 416 18.87 -45.77 0.51
C ASP A 416 18.81 -46.26 1.97
N TYR A 417 19.01 -45.37 2.93
CA TYR A 417 18.94 -45.68 4.35
C TYR A 417 17.61 -46.31 4.75
N TYR A 418 16.48 -45.82 4.20
CA TYR A 418 15.16 -46.39 4.44
C TYR A 418 14.80 -47.40 3.34
N ALA A 419 14.24 -48.54 3.74
CA ALA A 419 13.87 -49.61 2.80
C ALA A 419 12.79 -49.14 1.78
N ASP A 420 11.78 -48.44 2.29
CA ASP A 420 10.55 -48.07 1.56
C ASP A 420 10.58 -46.67 0.94
N TYR A 421 11.62 -45.88 1.24
CA TYR A 421 11.73 -44.50 0.76
C TYR A 421 13.15 -44.15 0.36
N LYS A 422 13.41 -44.07 -0.95
CA LYS A 422 14.78 -43.90 -1.53
C LYS A 422 14.81 -42.64 -2.41
N PRO A 423 14.86 -41.43 -1.81
CA PRO A 423 14.89 -40.19 -2.56
C PRO A 423 16.23 -40.02 -3.30
N LYS A 424 16.18 -39.34 -4.44
CA LYS A 424 17.32 -39.15 -5.33
C LYS A 424 18.01 -37.81 -5.09
N CYS A 425 19.33 -37.79 -5.27
CA CYS A 425 20.07 -36.55 -5.42
C CYS A 425 19.71 -35.91 -6.77
N TRP A 426 19.71 -34.57 -6.84
CA TRP A 426 19.35 -33.85 -8.05
C TRP A 426 20.25 -34.24 -9.24
N ILE A 427 21.59 -34.40 -9.01
CA ILE A 427 22.53 -34.75 -10.06
C ILE A 427 22.27 -36.14 -10.65
N TRP A 428 21.76 -37.08 -9.81
CA TRP A 428 21.33 -38.38 -10.29
C TRP A 428 20.09 -38.30 -11.18
N SER A 429 19.15 -37.46 -10.78
CA SER A 429 17.91 -37.25 -11.56
C SER A 429 18.18 -36.60 -12.91
N GLU A 430 19.20 -35.73 -13.02
CA GLU A 430 19.53 -35.02 -14.26
C GLU A 430 20.51 -35.80 -15.17
N SER A 431 21.45 -36.50 -14.60
CA SER A 431 22.56 -37.05 -15.40
C SER A 431 23.04 -38.42 -14.98
N HIS A 432 22.42 -39.06 -14.00
CA HIS A 432 22.82 -40.34 -13.40
C HIS A 432 24.30 -40.33 -12.85
N ARG A 433 24.81 -39.13 -12.55
CA ARG A 433 26.11 -38.96 -11.88
C ARG A 433 25.94 -38.89 -10.36
N THR A 434 27.01 -38.98 -9.64
CA THR A 434 27.05 -38.88 -8.17
C THR A 434 28.07 -37.83 -7.74
N HIS A 435 27.93 -37.29 -6.52
CA HIS A 435 28.91 -36.38 -5.93
C HIS A 435 30.07 -37.13 -5.25
N GLY A 436 29.92 -38.43 -4.97
CA GLY A 436 30.88 -39.17 -4.17
C GLY A 436 30.96 -38.70 -2.72
N PRO A 437 32.12 -38.88 -2.06
CA PRO A 437 32.34 -38.41 -0.70
C PRO A 437 32.26 -36.88 -0.63
N GLN A 438 31.50 -36.36 0.34
CA GLN A 438 31.31 -34.92 0.56
C GLN A 438 31.46 -34.58 2.03
N ASN A 439 32.22 -33.57 2.39
CA ASN A 439 32.13 -32.90 3.66
C ASN A 439 31.03 -31.79 3.56
N VAL A 440 30.75 -31.09 4.67
CA VAL A 440 29.68 -30.07 4.73
C VAL A 440 29.89 -28.95 3.71
N THR A 441 31.10 -28.40 3.59
CA THR A 441 31.42 -27.30 2.66
C THR A 441 31.22 -27.74 1.21
N GLN A 442 31.71 -28.93 0.83
CA GLN A 442 31.48 -29.50 -0.49
C GLN A 442 30.01 -29.81 -0.76
N ALA A 443 29.29 -30.27 0.24
CA ALA A 443 27.84 -30.55 0.13
C ALA A 443 26.98 -29.29 -0.08
N ILE A 444 27.35 -28.16 0.53
CA ILE A 444 26.72 -26.86 0.28
C ILE A 444 27.03 -26.41 -1.15
N LYS A 445 28.33 -26.43 -1.56
CA LYS A 445 28.79 -26.07 -2.91
C LYS A 445 28.06 -26.86 -3.99
N ASN A 446 28.02 -28.17 -3.87
CA ASN A 446 27.39 -29.07 -4.82
C ASN A 446 25.88 -29.21 -4.62
N SER A 447 25.30 -28.56 -3.62
CA SER A 447 23.88 -28.70 -3.26
C SER A 447 23.44 -30.16 -3.09
N CYS A 448 24.30 -31.02 -2.50
CA CYS A 448 24.14 -32.47 -2.46
C CYS A 448 22.97 -32.91 -1.58
N ASN A 449 21.88 -33.41 -2.16
CA ASN A 449 20.71 -33.87 -1.38
C ASN A 449 21.06 -35.07 -0.49
N CYS A 450 21.83 -36.07 -0.98
CA CYS A 450 22.17 -37.24 -0.15
C CYS A 450 22.90 -36.87 1.12
N TYR A 451 23.85 -35.88 1.06
CA TYR A 451 24.49 -35.38 2.25
C TYR A 451 23.48 -34.80 3.24
N PHE A 452 22.61 -33.92 2.77
CA PHE A 452 21.65 -33.25 3.63
C PHE A 452 20.54 -34.18 4.14
N TYR A 453 20.14 -35.21 3.41
CA TYR A 453 19.28 -36.26 3.94
C TYR A 453 19.87 -36.95 5.16
N GLU A 454 21.14 -37.33 5.09
CA GLU A 454 21.83 -37.96 6.21
C GLU A 454 22.09 -36.99 7.35
N ALA A 455 22.58 -35.80 7.06
CA ALA A 455 22.79 -34.76 8.07
C ALA A 455 21.47 -34.43 8.81
N GLY A 456 20.36 -34.23 8.08
CA GLY A 456 19.05 -33.98 8.68
C GLY A 456 18.51 -35.16 9.50
N ARG A 457 18.74 -36.41 9.04
CA ARG A 457 18.39 -37.60 9.81
C ARG A 457 19.15 -37.67 11.14
N LEU A 458 20.42 -37.33 11.15
CA LEU A 458 21.27 -37.32 12.33
C LEU A 458 20.93 -36.18 13.29
N THR A 459 20.63 -35.00 12.75
CA THR A 459 20.25 -33.79 13.52
C THR A 459 18.87 -33.93 14.15
N GLY A 460 17.91 -34.47 13.41
CA GLY A 460 16.51 -34.56 13.85
C GLY A 460 15.75 -33.24 13.66
N ILE A 461 14.41 -33.36 13.70
CA ILE A 461 13.54 -32.21 13.41
C ILE A 461 13.59 -31.15 14.51
N ASP A 462 13.70 -31.55 15.76
CA ASP A 462 13.66 -30.64 16.90
C ASP A 462 14.83 -29.64 16.89
N GLU A 463 16.05 -30.13 16.58
CA GLU A 463 17.21 -29.27 16.46
C GLU A 463 17.14 -28.39 15.20
N MET A 464 16.64 -28.91 14.07
CA MET A 464 16.44 -28.10 12.87
C MET A 464 15.42 -26.98 13.12
N ASP A 465 14.32 -27.24 13.83
CA ASP A 465 13.29 -26.26 14.16
C ASP A 465 13.84 -25.21 15.15
N ARG A 466 14.61 -25.63 16.16
CA ARG A 466 15.27 -24.74 17.12
C ARG A 466 16.18 -23.72 16.40
N TYR A 467 17.05 -24.18 15.51
CA TYR A 467 17.91 -23.28 14.76
C TYR A 467 17.13 -22.42 13.75
N ALA A 468 16.07 -22.95 13.15
CA ALA A 468 15.20 -22.15 12.29
C ALA A 468 14.58 -20.96 13.05
N ALA A 469 14.04 -21.21 14.26
CA ALA A 469 13.51 -20.16 15.12
C ALA A 469 14.60 -19.15 15.57
N GLU A 470 15.80 -19.63 15.92
CA GLU A 470 16.93 -18.79 16.30
C GLU A 470 17.33 -17.84 15.16
N TYR A 471 17.24 -18.29 13.89
CA TYR A 471 17.50 -17.51 12.70
C TYR A 471 16.26 -16.78 12.17
N GLY A 472 15.15 -16.76 12.91
CA GLY A 472 13.95 -16.01 12.60
C GLY A 472 13.08 -16.60 11.49
N LEU A 473 13.25 -17.86 11.15
CA LEU A 473 12.41 -18.56 10.17
C LEU A 473 11.18 -19.17 10.85
N GLY A 474 10.00 -18.78 10.42
CA GLY A 474 8.73 -19.21 11.00
C GLY A 474 8.10 -18.19 11.98
N GLU A 475 8.65 -17.00 12.07
CA GLU A 475 8.08 -15.88 12.82
C GLU A 475 8.19 -14.55 12.04
N ARG A 476 7.37 -13.57 12.40
CA ARG A 476 7.44 -12.25 11.78
C ARG A 476 8.79 -11.58 12.03
N THR A 477 9.33 -10.90 11.04
CA THR A 477 10.57 -10.14 11.21
C THR A 477 10.35 -8.86 12.01
N GLY A 478 9.10 -8.37 12.04
CA GLY A 478 8.74 -7.13 12.71
C GLY A 478 8.95 -5.88 11.86
N ILE A 479 9.04 -6.03 10.54
CA ILE A 479 9.01 -4.88 9.63
C ILE A 479 7.72 -4.07 9.84
N GLU A 480 7.77 -2.74 9.67
CA GLU A 480 6.66 -1.85 10.02
C GLU A 480 5.41 -2.03 9.15
N LEU A 481 5.54 -2.67 7.99
CA LEU A 481 4.42 -2.85 7.07
C LEU A 481 3.39 -3.84 7.62
N PRO A 482 2.10 -3.61 7.42
CA PRO A 482 1.06 -4.55 7.77
C PRO A 482 1.10 -5.80 6.89
N ASP A 483 0.38 -6.84 7.31
CA ASP A 483 0.15 -8.08 6.54
C ASP A 483 1.41 -8.95 6.32
N GLU A 484 2.43 -8.81 7.17
CA GLU A 484 3.58 -9.69 7.20
C GLU A 484 3.15 -11.12 7.62
N SER A 485 3.51 -12.12 6.80
CA SER A 485 3.30 -13.53 7.11
C SER A 485 4.36 -14.04 8.09
N THR A 486 3.95 -14.95 8.99
CA THR A 486 4.87 -15.60 9.94
C THR A 486 5.80 -16.60 9.27
N GLY A 487 5.46 -17.09 8.06
CA GLY A 487 6.11 -18.27 7.54
C GLY A 487 5.82 -19.52 8.38
N GLN A 488 6.49 -20.61 8.07
CA GLN A 488 6.32 -21.88 8.78
C GLN A 488 7.54 -22.78 8.58
N MET A 489 8.12 -23.28 9.67
CA MET A 489 9.04 -24.40 9.60
C MET A 489 8.25 -25.72 9.69
N SER A 490 8.69 -26.74 8.94
CA SER A 490 8.11 -28.08 9.02
C SER A 490 8.25 -28.64 10.43
N SER A 491 7.16 -29.10 11.01
CA SER A 491 7.17 -29.75 12.33
C SER A 491 6.05 -30.79 12.44
N PRO A 492 6.17 -31.77 13.37
CA PRO A 492 5.10 -32.72 13.65
C PRO A 492 3.79 -32.03 14.00
N ALA A 493 3.83 -30.98 14.85
CA ALA A 493 2.65 -30.23 15.27
C ALA A 493 1.96 -29.51 14.10
N TYR A 494 2.74 -28.94 13.16
CA TYR A 494 2.15 -28.31 11.99
C TYR A 494 1.53 -29.32 11.06
N LYS A 495 2.18 -30.46 10.83
CA LYS A 495 1.63 -31.54 10.00
C LYS A 495 0.34 -32.11 10.57
N GLU A 496 0.28 -32.33 11.89
CA GLU A 496 -0.94 -32.73 12.58
C GLU A 496 -2.09 -31.74 12.38
N LYS A 497 -1.78 -30.44 12.44
CA LYS A 497 -2.76 -29.36 12.27
C LYS A 497 -3.36 -29.30 10.86
N ILE A 498 -2.55 -29.51 9.82
CA ILE A 498 -2.99 -29.36 8.41
C ILE A 498 -3.46 -30.65 7.77
N GLY A 499 -3.08 -31.82 8.32
CA GLY A 499 -3.45 -33.13 7.78
C GLY A 499 -4.96 -33.36 7.86
N THR A 500 -5.53 -33.86 6.78
CA THR A 500 -6.98 -34.11 6.66
C THR A 500 -7.38 -35.52 7.03
N THR A 501 -6.43 -36.44 7.04
CA THR A 501 -6.61 -37.85 7.47
C THR A 501 -5.60 -38.22 8.57
N PRO A 502 -5.87 -39.27 9.38
CA PRO A 502 -4.90 -39.72 10.40
C PRO A 502 -3.53 -40.08 9.81
N GLU A 503 -3.49 -40.59 8.57
CA GLU A 503 -2.25 -40.89 7.87
C GLU A 503 -1.51 -39.61 7.46
N ASP A 504 -2.21 -38.57 6.98
CA ASP A 504 -1.64 -37.28 6.61
C ASP A 504 -1.12 -36.52 7.83
N GLN A 505 -1.73 -36.72 9.00
CA GLN A 505 -1.31 -36.10 10.27
C GLN A 505 -0.04 -36.71 10.86
N LYS A 506 0.27 -37.95 10.47
CA LYS A 506 1.39 -38.69 11.03
C LYS A 506 2.72 -38.20 10.49
N TRP A 507 3.65 -37.90 11.39
CA TRP A 507 5.03 -37.54 11.04
C TRP A 507 5.86 -38.79 10.73
N TYR A 508 6.47 -38.80 9.56
CA TYR A 508 7.29 -39.92 9.09
C TYR A 508 8.77 -39.52 9.00
N PRO A 509 9.69 -40.49 9.10
CA PRO A 509 11.12 -40.22 8.87
C PRO A 509 11.42 -39.54 7.52
N GLY A 510 10.60 -39.79 6.51
CA GLY A 510 10.68 -39.12 5.22
C GLY A 510 10.46 -37.61 5.29
N ASP A 511 9.60 -37.14 6.22
CA ASP A 511 9.36 -35.70 6.41
C ASP A 511 10.60 -34.99 6.93
N VAL A 512 11.36 -35.64 7.86
CA VAL A 512 12.61 -35.09 8.39
C VAL A 512 13.63 -34.84 7.28
N ILE A 513 13.86 -35.88 6.45
CA ILE A 513 14.87 -35.77 5.38
C ILE A 513 14.43 -34.82 4.25
N GLN A 514 13.12 -34.72 3.97
CA GLN A 514 12.63 -33.71 3.04
C GLN A 514 12.78 -32.29 3.58
N THR A 515 12.53 -32.09 4.88
CA THR A 515 12.74 -30.79 5.54
C THR A 515 14.20 -30.37 5.46
N SER A 516 15.17 -31.31 5.57
CA SER A 516 16.60 -30.98 5.52
C SER A 516 17.10 -30.45 4.15
N ILE A 517 16.31 -30.60 3.10
CA ILE A 517 16.59 -29.99 1.79
C ILE A 517 15.66 -28.82 1.48
N GLY A 518 14.91 -28.34 2.48
CA GLY A 518 13.99 -27.20 2.38
C GLY A 518 12.71 -27.52 1.61
N GLN A 519 12.29 -28.77 1.61
CA GLN A 519 11.00 -29.22 1.06
C GLN A 519 10.03 -29.56 2.21
N SER A 520 9.00 -30.34 1.94
CA SER A 520 7.93 -30.65 2.91
C SER A 520 7.06 -29.43 3.21
N TYR A 521 6.83 -29.11 4.48
CA TYR A 521 5.90 -28.07 4.94
C TYR A 521 6.62 -26.79 5.40
N SER A 522 7.84 -26.54 4.94
CA SER A 522 8.57 -25.30 5.20
C SER A 522 8.23 -24.23 4.18
N PHE A 523 7.79 -23.06 4.66
CA PHE A 523 7.38 -21.92 3.85
C PHE A 523 7.86 -20.63 4.49
N PHE A 524 8.67 -19.84 3.77
CA PHE A 524 9.22 -18.58 4.29
C PHE A 524 9.01 -17.44 3.30
N THR A 525 8.96 -16.22 3.85
CA THR A 525 8.88 -15.02 3.04
C THR A 525 10.26 -14.61 2.52
N PRO A 526 10.36 -13.90 1.38
CA PRO A 526 11.63 -13.36 0.89
C PRO A 526 12.39 -12.53 1.93
N ILE A 527 11.69 -11.72 2.74
CA ILE A 527 12.35 -10.94 3.79
C ILE A 527 12.94 -11.83 4.90
N GLN A 528 12.26 -12.91 5.28
CA GLN A 528 12.83 -13.90 6.22
C GLN A 528 14.07 -14.56 5.64
N LEU A 529 14.05 -14.92 4.35
CA LEU A 529 15.20 -15.49 3.67
C LEU A 529 16.38 -14.50 3.57
N ALA A 530 16.12 -13.22 3.31
CA ALA A 530 17.15 -12.19 3.34
C ALA A 530 17.73 -12.01 4.75
N ASN A 531 16.87 -11.99 5.78
CA ASN A 531 17.29 -11.74 7.16
C ASN A 531 18.15 -12.88 7.72
N TYR A 532 17.78 -14.15 7.48
CA TYR A 532 18.62 -15.26 7.95
C TYR A 532 19.99 -15.32 7.22
N ILE A 533 20.04 -14.91 5.95
CA ILE A 533 21.31 -14.79 5.22
C ILE A 533 22.13 -13.61 5.74
N ALA A 534 21.51 -12.50 6.12
CA ALA A 534 22.20 -11.40 6.80
C ALA A 534 22.85 -11.86 8.12
N MET A 535 22.19 -12.73 8.89
CA MET A 535 22.77 -13.33 10.09
C MET A 535 24.01 -14.20 9.78
N ILE A 536 23.97 -15.00 8.72
CA ILE A 536 25.16 -15.79 8.29
C ILE A 536 26.29 -14.83 7.86
N ALA A 537 25.93 -13.75 7.19
CA ALA A 537 26.92 -12.78 6.69
C ALA A 537 27.60 -12.00 7.82
N ASN A 538 26.87 -11.59 8.86
CA ASN A 538 27.39 -10.71 9.91
C ASN A 538 27.87 -11.44 11.19
N GLY A 539 27.89 -12.78 11.20
CA GLY A 539 28.38 -13.54 12.35
C GLY A 539 27.33 -13.90 13.39
N GLY A 540 26.06 -13.93 13.02
CA GLY A 540 24.97 -14.44 13.85
C GLY A 540 24.07 -13.38 14.49
N THR A 541 24.26 -12.09 14.18
CA THR A 541 23.39 -11.02 14.69
C THR A 541 22.13 -10.89 13.86
N ARG A 542 20.96 -11.07 14.47
CA ARG A 542 19.66 -10.86 13.84
C ARG A 542 19.14 -9.46 14.12
N TYR A 543 19.18 -8.60 13.12
CA TYR A 543 18.56 -7.28 13.17
C TYR A 543 17.09 -7.35 12.74
N GLN A 544 16.26 -6.48 13.35
CA GLN A 544 14.91 -6.23 12.86
C GLN A 544 14.99 -5.46 11.55
N PRO A 545 14.48 -6.01 10.42
CA PRO A 545 14.39 -5.25 9.19
C PRO A 545 13.46 -4.05 9.37
N HIS A 546 13.85 -2.89 8.86
CA HIS A 546 13.05 -1.67 8.97
C HIS A 546 13.16 -0.79 7.73
N LEU A 547 12.06 -0.07 7.46
CA LEU A 547 11.91 0.84 6.33
C LEU A 547 12.03 2.31 6.74
N ILE A 548 11.70 2.63 7.99
CA ILE A 548 11.69 4.00 8.48
C ILE A 548 13.07 4.33 9.07
N LYS A 549 13.81 5.23 8.43
CA LYS A 549 15.09 5.72 8.92
C LYS A 549 14.91 6.82 9.96
N SER A 550 14.08 7.82 9.64
CA SER A 550 13.77 8.91 10.57
C SER A 550 12.47 9.64 10.18
N ILE A 551 11.90 10.31 11.17
CA ILE A 551 10.83 11.31 10.99
C ILE A 551 11.44 12.68 11.28
N ARG A 552 11.20 13.65 10.39
CA ARG A 552 11.71 15.01 10.51
C ARG A 552 10.59 16.03 10.51
N SER A 553 10.73 17.05 11.33
CA SER A 553 9.80 18.18 11.39
C SER A 553 9.75 18.91 10.05
N SER A 554 8.54 19.21 9.58
CA SER A 554 8.32 20.03 8.38
C SER A 554 8.60 21.52 8.61
N GLU A 555 8.69 21.97 9.88
CA GLU A 555 8.90 23.38 10.21
C GLU A 555 10.39 23.78 10.14
N ASP A 556 11.28 22.93 10.63
CA ASP A 556 12.70 23.25 10.77
C ASP A 556 13.66 22.12 10.33
N GLY A 557 13.13 21.00 9.86
CA GLY A 557 13.92 19.83 9.44
C GLY A 557 14.56 19.04 10.58
N SER A 558 14.28 19.41 11.85
CA SER A 558 14.84 18.72 13.02
C SER A 558 14.34 17.26 13.10
N VAL A 559 15.14 16.40 13.70
CA VAL A 559 14.78 14.98 13.88
C VAL A 559 13.75 14.85 14.99
N VAL A 560 12.55 14.42 14.64
CA VAL A 560 11.47 14.07 15.58
C VAL A 560 11.69 12.68 16.16
N SER A 561 12.06 11.72 15.32
CA SER A 561 12.44 10.36 15.72
C SER A 561 13.43 9.77 14.73
N GLU A 562 14.31 8.90 15.22
CA GLU A 562 15.27 8.16 14.42
C GLU A 562 15.24 6.70 14.82
N THR A 563 15.16 5.81 13.83
CA THR A 563 15.20 4.38 14.06
C THR A 563 16.64 3.95 14.30
N LYS A 564 16.87 3.23 15.38
CA LYS A 564 18.17 2.63 15.69
C LYS A 564 18.11 1.15 15.35
N ALA A 565 19.25 0.59 14.93
CA ALA A 565 19.38 -0.83 14.73
C ALA A 565 18.91 -1.60 15.97
N ASN A 566 17.90 -2.45 15.79
CA ASN A 566 17.32 -3.27 16.85
C ASN A 566 17.79 -4.71 16.69
N VAL A 567 18.57 -5.21 17.66
CA VAL A 567 19.04 -6.60 17.68
C VAL A 567 17.94 -7.45 18.31
N LEU A 568 17.34 -8.33 17.51
CA LEU A 568 16.30 -9.27 17.96
C LEU A 568 16.91 -10.49 18.63
N ASN A 569 18.04 -10.97 18.10
CA ASN A 569 18.75 -12.14 18.61
C ASN A 569 20.24 -12.11 18.23
N GLN A 570 21.06 -12.83 18.98
CA GLN A 570 22.44 -13.12 18.68
C GLN A 570 22.65 -14.63 18.78
N ALA A 571 22.82 -15.29 17.65
CA ALA A 571 23.09 -16.72 17.62
C ALA A 571 24.50 -17.02 18.14
N GLU A 572 24.59 -17.99 19.05
CA GLU A 572 25.88 -18.55 19.46
C GLU A 572 26.31 -19.59 18.43
N ILE A 573 27.27 -19.23 17.56
CA ILE A 573 27.78 -20.08 16.50
C ILE A 573 29.31 -20.12 16.54
N GLN A 574 29.87 -21.31 16.41
CA GLN A 574 31.33 -21.46 16.34
C GLN A 574 31.86 -20.83 15.06
N GLU A 575 32.96 -20.09 15.17
CA GLU A 575 33.62 -19.47 14.00
C GLU A 575 33.99 -20.50 12.91
N SER A 576 34.36 -21.69 13.30
CA SER A 576 34.67 -22.80 12.37
C SER A 576 33.46 -23.29 11.58
N THR A 577 32.27 -23.32 12.22
CA THR A 577 31.00 -23.64 11.57
C THR A 577 30.60 -22.55 10.57
N LEU A 578 30.61 -21.30 11.02
CA LEU A 578 30.29 -20.16 10.17
C LEU A 578 31.20 -20.07 8.93
N LYS A 579 32.53 -20.26 9.14
CA LYS A 579 33.52 -20.29 8.07
C LYS A 579 33.21 -21.38 7.06
N ALA A 580 32.99 -22.62 7.52
CA ALA A 580 32.70 -23.75 6.63
C ALA A 580 31.43 -23.56 5.80
N VAL A 581 30.39 -22.96 6.41
CA VAL A 581 29.14 -22.66 5.70
C VAL A 581 29.34 -21.55 4.68
N ARG A 582 29.98 -20.44 5.06
CA ARG A 582 30.29 -19.34 4.14
C ARG A 582 31.19 -19.77 2.97
N GLU A 583 32.24 -20.57 3.22
CA GLU A 583 33.08 -21.18 2.18
C GLU A 583 32.27 -22.07 1.23
N GLY A 584 31.31 -22.86 1.78
CA GLY A 584 30.43 -23.68 0.95
C GLY A 584 29.50 -22.81 0.07
N MET A 585 28.96 -21.70 0.60
CA MET A 585 28.16 -20.76 -0.16
C MET A 585 28.99 -19.99 -1.20
N TYR A 586 30.23 -19.61 -0.90
CA TYR A 586 31.14 -19.03 -1.86
C TYR A 586 31.37 -20.00 -3.04
N GLY A 587 31.61 -21.26 -2.74
CA GLY A 587 31.82 -22.30 -3.77
C GLY A 587 30.57 -22.48 -4.69
N VAL A 588 29.36 -22.18 -4.26
CA VAL A 588 28.19 -22.20 -5.14
C VAL A 588 28.27 -21.17 -6.26
N VAL A 589 28.86 -20.03 -5.97
CA VAL A 589 28.99 -18.90 -6.91
C VAL A 589 30.24 -19.06 -7.77
N ASP A 590 31.35 -19.55 -7.19
CA ASP A 590 32.61 -19.71 -7.86
C ASP A 590 32.63 -20.90 -8.85
N GLU A 591 32.29 -22.09 -8.37
CA GLU A 591 32.38 -23.33 -9.17
C GLU A 591 31.02 -24.06 -9.30
N GLY A 592 30.01 -23.69 -8.50
CA GLY A 592 28.76 -24.41 -8.35
C GLY A 592 27.65 -23.98 -9.29
N SER A 593 26.42 -24.09 -8.81
CA SER A 593 25.23 -23.90 -9.63
C SER A 593 24.96 -22.46 -10.10
N ALA A 594 25.60 -21.45 -9.49
CA ALA A 594 25.52 -20.05 -9.90
C ALA A 594 26.76 -19.53 -10.65
N SER A 595 27.79 -20.37 -10.85
CA SER A 595 29.10 -19.94 -11.41
C SER A 595 29.01 -19.32 -12.81
N LYS A 596 28.05 -19.76 -13.63
CA LYS A 596 27.86 -19.14 -14.96
C LYS A 596 27.31 -17.73 -14.87
N THR A 597 26.41 -17.45 -13.91
CA THR A 597 25.83 -16.13 -13.70
C THR A 597 26.88 -15.12 -13.22
N PHE A 598 27.78 -15.56 -12.36
CA PHE A 598 28.84 -14.71 -11.77
C PHE A 598 30.22 -14.92 -12.36
N ALA A 599 30.31 -15.50 -13.56
CA ALA A 599 31.62 -15.72 -14.25
C ALA A 599 32.34 -14.36 -14.40
N ASN A 600 33.62 -14.30 -13.89
CA ASN A 600 34.43 -13.08 -13.87
C ASN A 600 33.81 -11.89 -13.13
N TYR A 601 32.95 -12.15 -12.16
CA TYR A 601 32.34 -11.09 -11.36
C TYR A 601 33.41 -10.43 -10.46
N PRO A 602 33.55 -9.10 -10.43
CA PRO A 602 34.65 -8.43 -9.77
C PRO A 602 34.55 -8.41 -8.23
N ILE A 603 33.39 -8.74 -7.68
CA ILE A 603 33.12 -8.78 -6.24
C ILE A 603 32.94 -10.22 -5.82
N GLU A 604 33.76 -10.68 -4.87
CA GLU A 604 33.55 -11.99 -4.26
C GLU A 604 32.27 -11.98 -3.42
N LEU A 605 31.45 -13.00 -3.58
CA LEU A 605 30.17 -13.14 -2.87
C LEU A 605 29.90 -14.61 -2.52
N ALA A 606 29.03 -14.80 -1.56
CA ALA A 606 28.56 -16.14 -1.20
C ALA A 606 27.05 -16.22 -1.43
N GLY A 607 26.60 -17.35 -1.98
CA GLY A 607 25.17 -17.49 -2.30
C GLY A 607 24.69 -18.94 -2.30
N LYS A 608 23.39 -19.11 -2.46
CA LYS A 608 22.78 -20.44 -2.57
C LYS A 608 21.57 -20.40 -3.50
N THR A 609 21.57 -21.26 -4.51
CA THR A 609 20.44 -21.48 -5.40
C THR A 609 19.42 -22.41 -4.75
N GLY A 610 18.14 -22.13 -4.94
CA GLY A 610 17.00 -22.97 -4.59
C GLY A 610 16.13 -23.27 -5.81
N THR A 611 15.69 -24.50 -5.92
CA THR A 611 14.65 -24.91 -6.89
C THR A 611 13.59 -25.64 -6.08
N ALA A 612 12.44 -25.02 -5.92
CA ALA A 612 11.38 -25.51 -5.05
C ALA A 612 10.20 -26.06 -5.87
N GLN A 613 9.83 -27.29 -5.60
CA GLN A 613 8.69 -27.92 -6.24
C GLN A 613 7.38 -27.38 -5.64
N VAL A 614 6.43 -26.98 -6.51
CA VAL A 614 5.11 -26.46 -6.12
C VAL A 614 3.93 -27.37 -6.51
N GLY A 615 4.23 -28.51 -7.12
CA GLY A 615 3.24 -29.52 -7.53
C GLY A 615 3.74 -30.37 -8.70
N LYS A 616 3.04 -31.48 -8.99
CA LYS A 616 3.48 -32.45 -10.02
C LYS A 616 3.55 -31.88 -11.44
N ASP A 617 2.62 -30.97 -11.77
CA ASP A 617 2.44 -30.46 -13.14
C ASP A 617 2.69 -28.95 -13.23
N LYS A 618 3.36 -28.35 -12.24
CA LYS A 618 3.68 -26.93 -12.20
C LYS A 618 5.20 -26.72 -12.31
N ALA A 619 5.60 -25.68 -13.00
CA ALA A 619 6.99 -25.24 -13.00
C ALA A 619 7.46 -24.88 -11.58
N ASN A 620 8.71 -25.18 -11.26
CA ASN A 620 9.26 -24.93 -9.94
C ASN A 620 9.48 -23.42 -9.70
N ASN A 621 9.39 -23.00 -8.45
CA ASN A 621 9.88 -21.68 -8.07
C ASN A 621 11.40 -21.68 -8.08
N ALA A 622 11.98 -20.59 -8.60
CA ALA A 622 13.41 -20.34 -8.56
C ALA A 622 13.74 -19.40 -7.41
N LEU A 623 14.69 -19.77 -6.57
CA LEU A 623 15.13 -18.95 -5.44
C LEU A 623 16.65 -18.76 -5.51
N PHE A 624 17.08 -17.60 -5.07
CA PHE A 624 18.50 -17.33 -4.84
C PHE A 624 18.64 -16.43 -3.61
N VAL A 625 19.60 -16.79 -2.76
CA VAL A 625 19.98 -15.99 -1.59
C VAL A 625 21.48 -15.78 -1.62
N ALA A 626 21.96 -14.60 -1.24
CA ALA A 626 23.37 -14.27 -1.26
C ALA A 626 23.69 -13.12 -0.31
N PHE A 627 24.97 -13.00 0.02
CA PHE A 627 25.53 -11.80 0.63
C PHE A 627 26.82 -11.39 -0.08
N ALA A 628 27.13 -10.12 -0.05
CA ALA A 628 28.31 -9.54 -0.67
C ALA A 628 28.77 -8.26 0.09
N PRO A 629 30.08 -7.93 0.06
CA PRO A 629 31.20 -8.78 -0.35
C PRO A 629 31.38 -9.98 0.57
N TYR A 630 32.22 -10.97 0.16
CA TYR A 630 32.46 -12.19 0.95
C TYR A 630 33.16 -11.91 2.28
N ASP A 631 34.26 -11.15 2.24
CA ASP A 631 35.10 -10.89 3.43
C ASP A 631 34.44 -9.88 4.40
N ASN A 632 33.93 -8.78 3.89
CA ASN A 632 33.26 -7.72 4.66
C ASN A 632 31.83 -7.53 4.14
N PRO A 633 30.88 -8.38 4.54
CA PRO A 633 29.54 -8.30 4.02
C PRO A 633 28.87 -6.97 4.34
N GLU A 634 28.26 -6.37 3.30
CA GLU A 634 27.48 -5.13 3.39
C GLU A 634 26.00 -5.40 3.19
N ILE A 635 25.67 -6.23 2.19
CA ILE A 635 24.28 -6.52 1.83
C ILE A 635 23.98 -8.01 1.81
N ALA A 636 22.74 -8.35 2.17
CA ALA A 636 22.12 -9.65 1.92
C ALA A 636 20.96 -9.50 0.95
N VAL A 637 20.85 -10.43 0.00
CA VAL A 637 19.84 -10.42 -1.06
C VAL A 637 19.09 -11.74 -1.07
N ALA A 638 17.75 -11.68 -1.14
CA ALA A 638 16.91 -12.83 -1.40
C ALA A 638 16.00 -12.55 -2.61
N VAL A 639 15.95 -13.47 -3.55
CA VAL A 639 15.14 -13.40 -4.77
C VAL A 639 14.30 -14.66 -4.90
N VAL A 640 13.02 -14.47 -5.22
CA VAL A 640 12.08 -15.54 -5.57
C VAL A 640 11.42 -15.20 -6.91
N LEU A 641 11.45 -16.14 -7.86
CA LEU A 641 10.66 -16.10 -9.09
C LEU A 641 9.64 -17.23 -9.07
N GLU A 642 8.37 -16.89 -9.06
CA GLU A 642 7.28 -17.85 -9.14
C GLU A 642 7.32 -18.55 -10.50
N LYS A 643 7.30 -19.88 -10.50
CA LYS A 643 7.44 -20.70 -11.71
C LYS A 643 8.73 -20.42 -12.52
N GLY A 644 9.76 -19.90 -11.84
CA GLY A 644 11.04 -19.49 -12.44
C GLY A 644 11.98 -20.64 -12.82
N GLU A 645 11.52 -21.89 -12.73
CA GLU A 645 12.16 -23.16 -13.14
C GLU A 645 13.40 -23.52 -12.34
N LYS A 646 14.51 -22.85 -12.52
CA LYS A 646 15.83 -23.17 -11.93
C LYS A 646 16.37 -22.01 -11.09
N GLY A 647 16.95 -22.30 -9.94
CA GLY A 647 17.46 -21.30 -9.02
C GLY A 647 18.49 -20.32 -9.61
N TYR A 648 19.24 -20.71 -10.65
CA TYR A 648 20.17 -19.79 -11.30
C TYR A 648 19.46 -18.65 -12.08
N ASN A 649 18.16 -18.80 -12.43
CA ASN A 649 17.39 -17.73 -13.03
C ASN A 649 17.16 -16.59 -12.02
N ALA A 650 16.90 -16.93 -10.75
CA ALA A 650 16.82 -15.94 -9.67
C ALA A 650 18.16 -15.29 -9.34
N ALA A 651 19.30 -16.00 -9.56
CA ALA A 651 20.65 -15.46 -9.40
C ALA A 651 20.93 -14.31 -10.37
N GLY A 652 20.32 -14.30 -11.57
CA GLY A 652 20.45 -13.21 -12.53
C GLY A 652 19.87 -11.89 -11.99
N VAL A 653 18.72 -11.94 -11.31
CA VAL A 653 18.15 -10.77 -10.66
C VAL A 653 19.06 -10.25 -9.54
N ALA A 654 19.55 -11.14 -8.69
CA ALA A 654 20.47 -10.75 -7.62
C ALA A 654 21.75 -10.11 -8.16
N LYS A 655 22.27 -10.61 -9.30
CA LYS A 655 23.42 -10.02 -9.97
C LYS A 655 23.16 -8.59 -10.43
N ASP A 656 22.05 -8.35 -11.14
CA ASP A 656 21.70 -7.01 -11.63
C ASP A 656 21.56 -6.02 -10.44
N ILE A 657 20.98 -6.46 -9.31
CA ILE A 657 20.85 -5.68 -8.06
C ILE A 657 22.24 -5.35 -7.48
N MET A 658 23.13 -6.34 -7.40
CA MET A 658 24.49 -6.14 -6.90
C MET A 658 25.33 -5.27 -7.83
N ASP A 659 25.13 -5.37 -9.15
CA ASP A 659 25.77 -4.51 -10.15
C ASP A 659 25.45 -3.02 -9.88
N GLU A 660 24.19 -2.71 -9.53
CA GLU A 660 23.80 -1.35 -9.18
C GLU A 660 24.37 -0.92 -7.82
N TYR A 661 24.27 -1.77 -6.79
CA TYR A 661 24.76 -1.45 -5.45
C TYR A 661 26.27 -1.14 -5.44
N PHE A 662 27.07 -1.93 -6.17
CA PHE A 662 28.52 -1.75 -6.26
C PHE A 662 28.94 -0.81 -7.40
N GLY A 663 27.98 -0.19 -8.11
CA GLY A 663 28.27 0.77 -9.17
C GLY A 663 28.96 0.17 -10.41
N LEU A 664 28.77 -1.12 -10.68
CA LEU A 664 29.41 -1.82 -11.80
C LEU A 664 28.75 -1.47 -13.15
N ASN A 665 27.56 -0.93 -13.16
CA ASN A 665 26.81 -0.49 -14.35
C ASN A 665 27.12 0.96 -14.76
N LYS A 666 27.79 1.73 -13.90
CA LYS A 666 28.09 3.16 -14.17
C LYS A 666 29.33 3.23 -15.07
N GLU A 667 29.17 3.82 -16.25
CA GLU A 667 30.32 4.18 -17.07
C GLU A 667 31.29 5.05 -16.26
N LYS A 668 32.59 4.74 -16.29
CA LYS A 668 33.64 5.51 -15.62
C LYS A 668 33.64 6.95 -16.15
N GLY A 669 32.89 7.84 -15.57
CA GLY A 669 32.80 9.24 -15.99
C GLY A 669 31.74 10.09 -15.30
N GLU A 670 30.72 9.52 -14.74
CA GLU A 670 29.70 10.28 -13.98
C GLU A 670 29.97 10.25 -12.48
N THR A 671 30.85 11.13 -12.01
CA THR A 671 30.88 11.52 -10.61
C THR A 671 29.69 12.45 -10.36
N VAL A 672 28.58 11.91 -9.90
CA VAL A 672 27.50 12.72 -9.37
C VAL A 672 27.95 13.26 -8.00
N ASN A 673 28.28 14.55 -7.96
CA ASN A 673 28.55 15.24 -6.72
C ASN A 673 27.23 15.46 -5.96
N TYR A 674 26.92 14.59 -5.01
CA TYR A 674 25.72 14.67 -4.16
C TYR A 674 25.80 15.72 -3.04
N TYR A 675 26.82 16.58 -3.03
CA TYR A 675 27.05 17.53 -1.91
C TYR A 675 26.47 18.93 -2.08
N ASP A 676 25.82 19.26 -3.21
CA ASP A 676 25.44 20.64 -3.53
C ASP A 676 23.96 21.01 -3.29
N LEU A 677 23.15 20.21 -2.59
CA LEU A 677 21.72 20.48 -2.39
C LEU A 677 21.26 20.41 -0.91
N LEU A 678 22.07 20.85 0.03
CA LEU A 678 21.58 21.22 1.35
C LEU A 678 21.92 22.68 1.63
N PRO A 679 20.88 23.55 1.85
CA PRO A 679 21.12 24.89 2.36
C PRO A 679 21.62 24.85 3.81
#